data_11edbbb7a56710b450f88c34af8994a8
#
_entry.id   11edbbb7a56710b450f88c34af8994a8
#
_cell.length_a   1.000
_cell.length_b   1.000
_cell.length_c   1.000
_cell.angle_alpha   90.00
_cell.angle_beta   90.00
_cell.angle_gamma   90.00
#
_symmetry.space_group_name_H-M   'P 1'
#
loop_
_entity.id
_entity.type
_entity.pdbx_description
1 polymer ?
#
loop_
_entity_poly.entity_id
_entity_poly.type
_entity_poly.pdbx_seq_one_letter_code
_entity_poly.pdbx_strand_id
1 'polypeptide(L)'
;MKALFITEKPSVAREFAAALNINAKNRDGYMEGDKAVITWCVGHLVTMSYPDQYDPVLKKWDLETIPFIPDTFKYETIPGVQKQFDIVSSLLNREDIDTIYVCTDSGREGEYIYRLVDQQANVSKDKKKKRVWIDSQTKEEVIRGVKEAKDLSEYDNLAAAAYLRAKEDYLMGINFSRVLTLKYGWTLGNYLNQKRSLVVAVGRVMTCVLGMIVKREREIRTFVPTPFYRILGHFDCQGFEVEAEWKAVKGSKYFESKKLYKDNGFLDKNDAQEFIKYLEDGSNNETIVVSSSKRQEKKNPPLLYNLAELQNECSKRFKLSPDETLKVVQDLYEKKLVTYPRTDARVLSSAVAKEIYKNIGGLNNYTPLSGFANEIMQGKKYQGIIKSKYVDDKKITDHYAIIPTGQAVGSLSRISEMGQKVYDVIARRFLSIFMPPAVYLKIKLETQTKGEAFFANFKMLKDPGYLKVTGMGGQKKEVALTEEQINAISSLKKGMKLPVKEYKIKDGTTSAPKRYNSGSLILAMENAGQLIEDEDLREQIKGSGIGTSATRAEIVKKLVSNKYIALNKKTQIVTPTLTGEMIVNVVSASIGSLLNPTLTASWEKGLTYVAEGSVTEEEYMQKLDKFVTQKTNIVKQNNFQYQLRQSFDQIAPYYQKKK
;
A
#
# COMPACT_ATOMS: atom_id res chain seq x y z
N MET A 1 44.13 8.48 12.49
CA MET A 1 42.72 8.86 12.40
C MET A 1 41.94 7.69 11.84
N LYS A 2 40.75 7.41 12.40
CA LYS A 2 39.86 6.31 11.98
C LYS A 2 38.55 6.86 11.40
N ALA A 3 37.90 6.09 10.52
CA ALA A 3 36.55 6.35 10.09
C ALA A 3 35.55 5.62 10.99
N LEU A 4 34.44 6.26 11.33
CA LEU A 4 33.31 5.64 12.03
C LEU A 4 32.17 5.40 11.04
N PHE A 5 31.69 4.17 10.95
CA PHE A 5 30.47 3.81 10.22
C PHE A 5 29.35 3.57 11.22
N ILE A 6 28.25 4.28 11.09
CA ILE A 6 27.06 4.09 11.93
C ILE A 6 25.88 3.58 11.10
N THR A 7 25.40 2.38 11.43
CA THR A 7 24.29 1.72 10.74
C THR A 7 23.04 1.70 11.62
N GLU A 8 21.89 1.34 11.06
CA GLU A 8 20.64 1.24 11.84
C GLU A 8 20.60 -0.03 12.71
N LYS A 9 21.25 -1.12 12.28
CA LYS A 9 21.16 -2.44 12.92
C LYS A 9 22.49 -3.18 12.94
N PRO A 10 22.71 -4.05 13.94
CA PRO A 10 23.97 -4.81 14.04
C PRO A 10 24.21 -5.78 12.87
N SER A 11 23.16 -6.29 12.23
CA SER A 11 23.29 -7.12 11.01
C SER A 11 23.90 -6.34 9.86
N VAL A 12 23.45 -5.11 9.64
CA VAL A 12 23.94 -4.21 8.60
C VAL A 12 25.40 -3.82 8.87
N ALA A 13 25.76 -3.56 10.14
CA ALA A 13 27.13 -3.28 10.53
C ALA A 13 28.10 -4.40 10.13
N ARG A 14 27.74 -5.65 10.35
CA ARG A 14 28.54 -6.81 9.92
C ARG A 14 28.71 -6.87 8.40
N GLU A 15 27.67 -6.51 7.65
CA GLU A 15 27.73 -6.49 6.20
C GLU A 15 28.65 -5.39 5.67
N PHE A 16 28.63 -4.20 6.28
CA PHE A 16 29.57 -3.13 5.96
C PHE A 16 31.02 -3.56 6.28
N ALA A 17 31.26 -4.19 7.43
CA ALA A 17 32.57 -4.72 7.75
C ALA A 17 33.08 -5.72 6.70
N ALA A 18 32.24 -6.67 6.31
CA ALA A 18 32.58 -7.67 5.31
C ALA A 18 32.79 -7.06 3.92
N ALA A 19 31.91 -6.17 3.48
CA ALA A 19 31.97 -5.55 2.15
C ALA A 19 33.23 -4.69 1.99
N LEU A 20 33.60 -3.94 3.02
CA LEU A 20 34.77 -3.04 3.04
C LEU A 20 36.07 -3.75 3.43
N ASN A 21 36.02 -5.07 3.65
CA ASN A 21 37.18 -5.88 4.13
C ASN A 21 37.81 -5.31 5.41
N ILE A 22 37.01 -4.81 6.35
CA ILE A 22 37.50 -4.30 7.63
C ILE A 22 37.70 -5.48 8.57
N ASN A 23 38.95 -5.76 8.91
CA ASN A 23 39.27 -6.77 9.91
C ASN A 23 39.04 -6.17 11.30
N ALA A 24 37.82 -6.27 11.79
CA ALA A 24 37.37 -5.68 13.03
C ALA A 24 37.11 -6.73 14.12
N LYS A 25 37.55 -6.45 15.35
CA LYS A 25 37.21 -7.23 16.53
C LYS A 25 35.89 -6.78 17.12
N ASN A 26 35.04 -7.73 17.46
CA ASN A 26 33.78 -7.45 18.15
C ASN A 26 34.06 -6.87 19.55
N ARG A 27 33.35 -5.82 19.87
CA ARG A 27 33.26 -5.16 21.17
C ARG A 27 31.79 -5.09 21.61
N ASP A 28 31.57 -4.60 22.81
CA ASP A 28 30.21 -4.37 23.28
C ASP A 28 29.59 -3.17 22.53
N GLY A 29 28.55 -3.41 21.71
CA GLY A 29 27.85 -2.41 20.92
C GLY A 29 28.58 -1.88 19.67
N TYR A 30 29.77 -2.38 19.31
CA TYR A 30 30.48 -1.97 18.10
C TYR A 30 31.54 -3.00 17.66
N MET A 31 32.14 -2.76 16.52
CA MET A 31 33.31 -3.50 16.01
C MET A 31 34.44 -2.53 15.73
N GLU A 32 35.68 -2.89 16.04
CA GLU A 32 36.83 -2.02 15.87
C GLU A 32 37.97 -2.71 15.14
N GLY A 33 38.43 -2.07 14.08
CA GLY A 33 39.62 -2.39 13.32
C GLY A 33 40.67 -1.28 13.40
N ASP A 34 41.79 -1.46 12.69
CA ASP A 34 42.91 -0.51 12.73
C ASP A 34 42.55 0.87 12.18
N LYS A 35 41.79 0.91 11.09
CA LYS A 35 41.45 2.14 10.36
C LYS A 35 39.98 2.53 10.47
N ALA A 36 39.11 1.69 11.02
CA ALA A 36 37.68 1.93 11.07
C ALA A 36 37.05 1.35 12.33
N VAL A 37 35.99 2.03 12.77
CA VAL A 37 35.07 1.58 13.81
C VAL A 37 33.69 1.47 13.17
N ILE A 38 32.92 0.45 13.50
CA ILE A 38 31.57 0.26 12.99
C ILE A 38 30.64 0.06 14.18
N THR A 39 29.63 0.90 14.28
CA THR A 39 28.61 0.80 15.33
C THR A 39 27.21 0.82 14.70
N TRP A 40 26.18 0.71 15.52
CA TRP A 40 24.80 0.67 15.06
C TRP A 40 23.83 1.31 16.07
N CYS A 41 22.74 1.81 15.56
CA CYS A 41 21.52 2.03 16.32
C CYS A 41 20.80 0.67 16.49
N VAL A 42 19.72 0.63 17.23
CA VAL A 42 18.81 -0.53 17.32
C VAL A 42 17.39 -0.10 16.92
N GLY A 43 17.30 0.70 15.84
CA GLY A 43 16.20 1.57 15.51
C GLY A 43 16.39 2.92 16.19
N HIS A 44 15.32 3.55 16.67
CA HIS A 44 15.44 4.82 17.41
C HIS A 44 16.14 4.64 18.76
N LEU A 45 17.20 5.42 18.99
CA LEU A 45 17.86 5.56 20.29
C LEU A 45 17.33 6.77 21.06
N VAL A 46 16.82 7.77 20.35
CA VAL A 46 16.35 9.05 20.87
C VAL A 46 14.90 9.28 20.42
N THR A 47 14.10 9.90 21.26
CA THR A 47 12.71 10.27 21.00
C THR A 47 12.41 11.68 21.49
N MET A 48 11.31 12.28 21.02
CA MET A 48 10.81 13.53 21.61
C MET A 48 10.32 13.26 23.04
N SER A 49 10.66 14.16 23.96
CA SER A 49 10.26 14.07 25.35
C SER A 49 8.76 14.30 25.52
N TYR A 50 8.15 13.60 26.47
CA TYR A 50 6.75 13.84 26.83
C TYR A 50 6.57 15.21 27.50
N PRO A 51 5.35 15.77 27.50
CA PRO A 51 5.07 17.11 28.06
C PRO A 51 5.53 17.30 29.51
N ASP A 52 5.50 16.26 30.34
CA ASP A 52 5.96 16.28 31.74
C ASP A 52 7.46 16.52 31.91
N GLN A 53 8.26 16.35 30.85
CA GLN A 53 9.68 16.72 30.82
C GLN A 53 9.91 18.23 30.59
N TYR A 54 8.87 18.94 30.14
CA TYR A 54 8.86 20.39 29.98
C TYR A 54 8.41 21.08 31.28
N ASP A 55 7.32 20.56 31.86
CA ASP A 55 6.77 21.00 33.13
C ASP A 55 6.06 19.79 33.81
N PRO A 56 6.40 19.44 35.07
CA PRO A 56 5.75 18.37 35.82
C PRO A 56 4.22 18.49 35.92
N VAL A 57 3.67 19.70 35.88
CA VAL A 57 2.23 19.98 35.88
C VAL A 57 1.55 19.30 34.67
N LEU A 58 2.22 19.21 33.54
CA LEU A 58 1.72 18.61 32.30
C LEU A 58 1.59 17.07 32.35
N LYS A 59 2.04 16.45 33.44
CA LYS A 59 1.80 15.02 33.69
C LYS A 59 0.31 14.73 33.87
N LYS A 60 -0.37 15.62 34.56
CA LYS A 60 -1.84 15.56 34.68
C LYS A 60 -2.46 16.23 33.46
N TRP A 61 -3.37 15.52 32.81
CA TRP A 61 -4.11 16.09 31.68
C TRP A 61 -5.18 17.06 32.20
N ASP A 62 -5.13 18.29 31.72
CA ASP A 62 -6.06 19.34 32.08
C ASP A 62 -6.41 20.18 30.83
N LEU A 63 -7.63 20.70 30.75
CA LEU A 63 -8.07 21.55 29.64
C LEU A 63 -7.33 22.88 29.61
N GLU A 64 -6.89 23.40 30.76
CA GLU A 64 -6.16 24.66 30.86
C GLU A 64 -4.74 24.58 30.30
N THR A 65 -4.15 23.38 30.32
CA THR A 65 -2.78 23.14 29.79
C THR A 65 -2.75 22.70 28.33
N ILE A 66 -3.87 22.75 27.63
CA ILE A 66 -4.01 22.39 26.21
C ILE A 66 -4.46 23.64 25.42
N PRO A 67 -3.88 23.96 24.25
CA PRO A 67 -2.87 23.19 23.54
C PRO A 67 -1.49 23.30 24.15
N PHE A 68 -0.76 22.18 24.18
CA PHE A 68 0.66 22.10 24.48
C PHE A 68 1.45 22.26 23.17
N ILE A 69 2.14 23.36 23.01
CA ILE A 69 3.01 23.69 21.88
C ILE A 69 4.30 24.26 22.45
N PRO A 70 5.39 23.50 22.50
CA PRO A 70 6.64 24.00 23.08
C PRO A 70 7.39 24.89 22.09
N ASP A 71 7.97 25.99 22.56
CA ASP A 71 8.83 26.86 21.76
C ASP A 71 10.09 26.12 21.26
N THR A 72 10.62 25.22 22.10
CA THR A 72 11.78 24.36 21.77
C THR A 72 11.46 22.92 22.09
N PHE A 73 11.58 22.04 21.10
CA PHE A 73 11.38 20.59 21.29
C PHE A 73 12.54 19.97 22.06
N LYS A 74 12.23 19.27 23.15
CA LYS A 74 13.16 18.47 23.93
C LYS A 74 13.20 17.03 23.43
N TYR A 75 14.38 16.45 23.50
CA TYR A 75 14.61 15.05 23.11
C TYR A 75 15.28 14.32 24.26
N GLU A 76 15.01 13.02 24.36
CA GLU A 76 15.57 12.17 25.40
C GLU A 76 15.95 10.80 24.83
N THR A 77 16.92 10.16 25.44
CA THR A 77 17.28 8.78 25.10
C THR A 77 16.15 7.83 25.56
N ILE A 78 15.81 6.88 24.72
CA ILE A 78 14.84 5.85 25.07
C ILE A 78 15.41 4.94 26.15
N PRO A 79 14.79 4.81 27.35
CA PRO A 79 15.40 4.12 28.50
C PRO A 79 15.85 2.68 28.20
N GLY A 80 15.09 1.94 27.38
CA GLY A 80 15.39 0.55 27.03
C GLY A 80 16.65 0.36 26.17
N VAL A 81 17.23 1.43 25.62
CA VAL A 81 18.39 1.40 24.71
C VAL A 81 19.50 2.36 25.15
N GLN A 82 19.44 2.88 26.40
CA GLN A 82 20.39 3.82 26.95
C GLN A 82 21.87 3.35 26.79
N LYS A 83 22.15 2.09 27.13
CA LYS A 83 23.48 1.52 27.00
C LYS A 83 24.04 1.65 25.58
N GLN A 84 23.22 1.36 24.57
CA GLN A 84 23.68 1.47 23.17
C GLN A 84 23.87 2.94 22.76
N PHE A 85 23.01 3.83 23.25
CA PHE A 85 23.18 5.27 23.01
C PHE A 85 24.52 5.77 23.62
N ASP A 86 24.86 5.39 24.85
CA ASP A 86 26.08 5.81 25.50
C ASP A 86 27.32 5.35 24.71
N ILE A 87 27.31 4.11 24.21
CA ILE A 87 28.36 3.57 23.35
C ILE A 87 28.50 4.39 22.07
N VAL A 88 27.39 4.60 21.37
CA VAL A 88 27.38 5.35 20.11
C VAL A 88 27.82 6.79 20.32
N SER A 89 27.31 7.46 21.35
CA SER A 89 27.72 8.83 21.73
C SER A 89 29.21 8.93 22.02
N SER A 90 29.74 7.99 22.79
CA SER A 90 31.20 7.92 23.09
C SER A 90 32.01 7.78 21.80
N LEU A 91 31.62 6.89 20.88
CA LEU A 91 32.31 6.66 19.62
C LEU A 91 32.24 7.87 18.68
N LEU A 92 31.09 8.54 18.58
CA LEU A 92 30.94 9.74 17.76
C LEU A 92 31.85 10.89 18.21
N ASN A 93 32.15 10.95 19.51
CA ASN A 93 32.97 11.99 20.12
C ASN A 93 34.45 11.61 20.34
N ARG A 94 34.89 10.41 19.92
CA ARG A 94 36.29 9.98 20.04
C ARG A 94 37.20 10.89 19.22
N GLU A 95 38.32 11.29 19.78
CA GLU A 95 39.31 12.19 19.17
C GLU A 95 40.01 11.56 17.95
N ASP A 96 40.23 10.24 17.95
CA ASP A 96 40.88 9.53 16.85
C ASP A 96 39.94 9.26 15.65
N ILE A 97 38.66 9.67 15.73
CA ILE A 97 37.70 9.61 14.64
C ILE A 97 37.55 10.98 13.99
N ASP A 98 37.88 11.07 12.71
CA ASP A 98 37.81 12.31 11.92
C ASP A 98 36.61 12.33 10.94
N THR A 99 36.20 11.17 10.48
CA THR A 99 35.12 11.05 9.49
C THR A 99 34.03 10.06 9.96
N ILE A 100 32.79 10.50 9.93
CA ILE A 100 31.61 9.70 10.27
C ILE A 100 30.84 9.40 8.97
N TYR A 101 30.71 8.12 8.65
CA TYR A 101 29.83 7.64 7.56
C TYR A 101 28.48 7.25 8.13
N VAL A 102 27.44 7.97 7.73
CA VAL A 102 26.06 7.73 8.13
C VAL A 102 25.45 6.69 7.21
N CYS A 103 25.32 5.47 7.72
CA CYS A 103 24.87 4.28 6.99
C CYS A 103 23.54 3.73 7.52
N THR A 104 22.74 4.58 8.15
CA THR A 104 21.33 4.26 8.45
C THR A 104 20.54 4.08 7.16
N ASP A 105 19.40 3.39 7.21
CA ASP A 105 18.59 3.08 6.05
C ASP A 105 18.37 4.35 5.18
N SER A 106 18.46 4.21 3.88
CA SER A 106 18.33 5.32 2.94
C SER A 106 16.87 5.78 2.88
N GLY A 107 16.59 6.97 3.37
CA GLY A 107 15.23 7.54 3.45
C GLY A 107 15.07 8.50 4.62
N ARG A 108 13.91 9.17 4.68
CA ARG A 108 13.58 10.14 5.75
C ARG A 108 13.71 9.57 7.16
N GLU A 109 13.32 8.31 7.35
CA GLU A 109 13.39 7.65 8.66
C GLU A 109 14.82 7.44 9.14
N GLY A 110 15.68 6.90 8.27
CA GLY A 110 17.10 6.69 8.61
C GLY A 110 17.85 8.01 8.83
N GLU A 111 17.47 9.08 8.10
CA GLU A 111 17.97 10.43 8.31
C GLU A 111 17.58 10.94 9.70
N TYR A 112 16.30 10.78 10.07
CA TYR A 112 15.79 11.20 11.39
C TYR A 112 16.48 10.45 12.53
N ILE A 113 16.64 9.12 12.41
CA ILE A 113 17.32 8.30 13.43
C ILE A 113 18.73 8.83 13.70
N TYR A 114 19.54 9.06 12.67
CA TYR A 114 20.91 9.52 12.84
C TYR A 114 20.97 10.95 13.38
N ARG A 115 20.21 11.89 12.81
CA ARG A 115 20.22 13.30 13.21
C ARG A 115 19.84 13.48 14.67
N LEU A 116 18.89 12.72 15.19
CA LEU A 116 18.56 12.72 16.62
C LEU A 116 19.72 12.25 17.48
N VAL A 117 20.45 11.22 17.05
CA VAL A 117 21.62 10.70 17.78
C VAL A 117 22.75 11.72 17.73
N ASP A 118 23.01 12.33 16.58
CA ASP A 118 24.03 13.36 16.39
C ASP A 118 23.79 14.57 17.31
N GLN A 119 22.54 15.03 17.35
CA GLN A 119 22.09 16.14 18.21
C GLN A 119 22.22 15.78 19.69
N GLN A 120 21.71 14.63 20.11
CA GLN A 120 21.69 14.22 21.52
C GLN A 120 23.09 13.89 22.06
N ALA A 121 24.00 13.43 21.20
CA ALA A 121 25.38 13.16 21.53
C ALA A 121 26.28 14.41 21.49
N ASN A 122 25.76 15.58 21.10
CA ASN A 122 26.48 16.82 20.89
C ASN A 122 27.76 16.64 20.05
N VAL A 123 27.65 15.99 18.89
CA VAL A 123 28.77 15.70 18.03
C VAL A 123 29.39 16.99 17.48
N SER A 124 30.71 17.16 17.60
CA SER A 124 31.41 18.36 17.10
C SER A 124 31.12 18.62 15.64
N LYS A 125 30.90 19.91 15.30
CA LYS A 125 30.71 20.38 13.93
C LYS A 125 31.95 20.21 13.06
N ASP A 126 33.16 20.09 13.68
CA ASP A 126 34.42 19.93 12.96
C ASP A 126 34.60 18.53 12.38
N LYS A 127 33.83 17.56 12.83
CA LYS A 127 33.86 16.20 12.28
C LYS A 127 33.24 16.14 10.90
N LYS A 128 33.95 15.52 9.96
CA LYS A 128 33.40 15.29 8.60
C LYS A 128 32.29 14.24 8.68
N LYS A 129 31.11 14.58 8.20
CA LYS A 129 29.94 13.69 8.19
C LYS A 129 29.52 13.43 6.75
N LYS A 130 29.46 12.15 6.36
CA LYS A 130 29.13 11.73 4.99
C LYS A 130 27.94 10.78 4.99
N ARG A 131 26.96 11.03 4.16
CA ARG A 131 25.77 10.20 4.02
C ARG A 131 25.98 9.13 2.95
N VAL A 132 25.89 7.87 3.37
CA VAL A 132 25.91 6.70 2.49
C VAL A 132 24.50 6.36 2.06
N TRP A 133 24.25 6.28 0.74
CA TRP A 133 22.96 5.97 0.18
C TRP A 133 23.03 4.70 -0.66
N ILE A 134 22.30 3.64 -0.22
CA ILE A 134 22.35 2.32 -0.84
C ILE A 134 20.94 1.73 -0.96
N ASP A 135 20.69 0.96 -2.03
CA ASP A 135 19.45 0.29 -2.32
C ASP A 135 19.46 -1.21 -2.00
N SER A 136 20.65 -1.75 -1.72
CA SER A 136 20.83 -3.14 -1.28
C SER A 136 22.10 -3.29 -0.43
N GLN A 137 22.22 -4.40 0.28
CA GLN A 137 23.40 -4.69 1.11
C GLN A 137 24.42 -5.59 0.41
N THR A 138 24.41 -5.61 -0.92
CA THR A 138 25.42 -6.34 -1.68
C THR A 138 26.79 -5.65 -1.55
N LYS A 139 27.88 -6.43 -1.66
CA LYS A 139 29.24 -5.91 -1.51
C LYS A 139 29.50 -4.72 -2.47
N GLU A 140 29.10 -4.87 -3.72
CA GLU A 140 29.30 -3.85 -4.76
C GLU A 140 28.54 -2.56 -4.42
N GLU A 141 27.32 -2.70 -3.93
CA GLU A 141 26.48 -1.55 -3.60
C GLU A 141 26.98 -0.81 -2.35
N VAL A 142 27.41 -1.54 -1.33
CA VAL A 142 28.04 -0.93 -0.13
C VAL A 142 29.31 -0.16 -0.51
N ILE A 143 30.21 -0.77 -1.33
CA ILE A 143 31.42 -0.10 -1.80
C ILE A 143 31.08 1.15 -2.61
N ARG A 144 30.10 1.06 -3.51
CA ARG A 144 29.62 2.20 -4.30
C ARG A 144 29.12 3.32 -3.40
N GLY A 145 28.19 2.98 -2.49
CA GLY A 145 27.58 3.96 -1.59
C GLY A 145 28.61 4.70 -0.69
N VAL A 146 29.63 4.01 -0.19
CA VAL A 146 30.70 4.64 0.59
C VAL A 146 31.57 5.54 -0.29
N LYS A 147 31.91 5.10 -1.51
CA LYS A 147 32.72 5.89 -2.45
C LYS A 147 32.00 7.17 -2.90
N GLU A 148 30.69 7.09 -3.11
CA GLU A 148 29.85 8.17 -3.61
C GLU A 148 29.17 8.95 -2.47
N ALA A 149 29.52 8.67 -1.20
CA ALA A 149 28.93 9.30 -0.04
C ALA A 149 29.10 10.83 -0.10
N LYS A 150 27.98 11.53 -0.06
CA LYS A 150 27.90 12.98 -0.11
C LYS A 150 28.05 13.58 1.28
N ASP A 151 28.31 14.89 1.34
CA ASP A 151 28.27 15.60 2.60
C ASP A 151 26.86 15.50 3.22
N LEU A 152 26.82 15.37 4.55
CA LEU A 152 25.55 15.20 5.26
C LEU A 152 24.63 16.42 5.08
N SER A 153 25.19 17.61 4.88
CA SER A 153 24.43 18.85 4.65
C SER A 153 23.59 18.84 3.37
N GLU A 154 23.96 18.03 2.37
CA GLU A 154 23.13 17.89 1.16
C GLU A 154 21.74 17.26 1.46
N TYR A 155 21.55 16.69 2.64
CA TYR A 155 20.33 16.07 3.10
C TYR A 155 19.58 16.90 4.18
N ASP A 156 19.97 18.17 4.40
CA ASP A 156 19.38 19.01 5.46
C ASP A 156 17.88 19.25 5.26
N ASN A 157 17.43 19.51 4.03
CA ASN A 157 16.01 19.66 3.73
C ASN A 157 15.21 18.35 3.96
N LEU A 158 15.82 17.20 3.64
CA LEU A 158 15.22 15.91 3.92
C LEU A 158 15.11 15.65 5.42
N ALA A 159 16.14 16.03 6.18
CA ALA A 159 16.16 15.99 7.64
C ALA A 159 15.07 16.91 8.22
N ALA A 160 14.97 18.16 7.76
CA ALA A 160 13.95 19.11 8.19
C ALA A 160 12.53 18.53 7.97
N ALA A 161 12.25 17.98 6.79
CA ALA A 161 10.97 17.32 6.52
C ALA A 161 10.71 16.13 7.46
N ALA A 162 11.75 15.38 7.85
CA ALA A 162 11.63 14.27 8.78
C ALA A 162 11.32 14.73 10.22
N TYR A 163 12.00 15.78 10.68
CA TYR A 163 11.72 16.43 11.98
C TYR A 163 10.32 17.01 12.04
N LEU A 164 9.92 17.75 11.01
CA LEU A 164 8.58 18.34 10.92
C LEU A 164 7.48 17.31 10.95
N ARG A 165 7.66 16.20 10.26
CA ARG A 165 6.70 15.10 10.30
C ARG A 165 6.54 14.53 11.72
N ALA A 166 7.66 14.34 12.42
CA ALA A 166 7.62 13.85 13.80
C ALA A 166 6.94 14.87 14.72
N LYS A 167 7.26 16.17 14.59
CA LYS A 167 6.62 17.28 15.34
C LYS A 167 5.12 17.34 15.06
N GLU A 168 4.71 17.19 13.80
CA GLU A 168 3.31 17.17 13.38
C GLU A 168 2.54 16.03 14.05
N ASP A 169 3.04 14.79 13.93
CA ASP A 169 2.41 13.62 14.52
C ASP A 169 2.38 13.72 16.07
N TYR A 170 3.41 14.30 16.67
CA TYR A 170 3.50 14.55 18.11
C TYR A 170 2.46 15.58 18.58
N LEU A 171 2.43 16.77 17.98
CA LEU A 171 1.54 17.85 18.39
C LEU A 171 0.06 17.49 18.17
N MET A 172 -0.28 16.95 17.02
CA MET A 172 -1.66 16.51 16.74
C MET A 172 -2.04 15.33 17.65
N GLY A 173 -1.14 14.36 17.83
CA GLY A 173 -1.40 13.18 18.64
C GLY A 173 -1.65 13.54 20.10
N ILE A 174 -0.80 14.35 20.72
CA ILE A 174 -0.91 14.73 22.13
C ILE A 174 -2.12 15.65 22.36
N ASN A 175 -2.21 16.75 21.63
CA ASN A 175 -3.24 17.75 21.90
C ASN A 175 -4.64 17.22 21.60
N PHE A 176 -4.84 16.59 20.47
CA PHE A 176 -6.17 16.08 20.10
C PHE A 176 -6.57 14.87 20.95
N SER A 177 -5.65 13.96 21.27
CA SER A 177 -5.98 12.84 22.14
C SER A 177 -6.34 13.31 23.55
N ARG A 178 -5.60 14.26 24.11
CA ARG A 178 -5.86 14.80 25.45
C ARG A 178 -7.20 15.54 25.50
N VAL A 179 -7.44 16.50 24.59
CA VAL A 179 -8.68 17.29 24.61
C VAL A 179 -9.92 16.41 24.40
N LEU A 180 -9.86 15.45 23.45
CA LEU A 180 -10.98 14.54 23.21
C LEU A 180 -11.21 13.57 24.37
N THR A 181 -10.16 13.11 25.04
CA THR A 181 -10.27 12.26 26.23
C THR A 181 -10.91 13.01 27.40
N LEU A 182 -10.46 14.24 27.65
CA LEU A 182 -11.00 15.06 28.73
C LEU A 182 -12.46 15.43 28.50
N LYS A 183 -12.85 15.73 27.27
CA LYS A 183 -14.24 16.10 26.92
C LYS A 183 -15.17 14.90 26.84
N TYR A 184 -14.73 13.78 26.27
CA TYR A 184 -15.63 12.69 25.90
C TYR A 184 -15.25 11.32 26.46
N GLY A 185 -14.10 11.17 27.12
CA GLY A 185 -13.61 9.89 27.61
C GLY A 185 -14.54 9.24 28.63
N TRP A 186 -15.14 10.01 29.56
CA TRP A 186 -16.13 9.51 30.50
C TRP A 186 -17.45 9.11 29.83
N THR A 187 -17.89 9.85 28.80
CA THR A 187 -19.09 9.50 28.02
C THR A 187 -18.90 8.14 27.31
N LEU A 188 -17.74 7.92 26.73
CA LEU A 188 -17.37 6.64 26.10
C LEU A 188 -17.25 5.51 27.12
N GLY A 189 -16.52 5.75 28.22
CA GLY A 189 -16.30 4.75 29.27
C GLY A 189 -17.61 4.30 29.91
N ASN A 190 -18.47 5.24 30.29
CA ASN A 190 -19.77 4.94 30.87
C ASN A 190 -20.69 4.17 29.90
N TYR A 191 -20.66 4.55 28.61
CA TYR A 191 -21.45 3.84 27.58
C TYR A 191 -21.00 2.37 27.42
N LEU A 192 -19.71 2.12 27.55
CA LEU A 192 -19.11 0.78 27.48
C LEU A 192 -19.12 0.03 28.82
N ASN A 193 -19.82 0.55 29.85
CA ASN A 193 -19.84 0.01 31.21
C ASN A 193 -18.43 -0.14 31.85
N GLN A 194 -17.48 0.67 31.42
CA GLN A 194 -16.14 0.76 32.00
C GLN A 194 -16.15 1.86 33.05
N LYS A 195 -16.09 1.56 34.33
CA LYS A 195 -16.07 2.55 35.43
C LYS A 195 -14.82 3.47 35.42
N ARG A 196 -14.41 3.92 34.24
CA ARG A 196 -13.25 4.79 34.03
C ARG A 196 -13.40 5.58 32.72
N SER A 197 -12.70 6.69 32.63
CA SER A 197 -12.55 7.42 31.36
C SER A 197 -11.80 6.56 30.32
N LEU A 198 -12.31 6.51 29.08
CA LEU A 198 -11.65 5.85 27.96
C LEU A 198 -10.72 6.84 27.28
N VAL A 199 -9.47 6.46 27.07
CA VAL A 199 -8.52 7.28 26.31
C VAL A 199 -8.93 7.30 24.83
N VAL A 200 -9.12 8.49 24.30
CA VAL A 200 -9.40 8.73 22.87
C VAL A 200 -8.07 8.95 22.16
N ALA A 201 -7.44 7.87 21.73
CA ALA A 201 -6.20 7.96 20.97
C ALA A 201 -6.50 8.29 19.52
N VAL A 202 -6.05 9.44 19.05
CA VAL A 202 -6.18 9.92 17.67
C VAL A 202 -4.82 10.32 17.13
N GLY A 203 -4.72 10.37 15.81
CA GLY A 203 -3.53 10.81 15.10
C GLY A 203 -3.89 10.99 13.63
N ARG A 204 -3.19 11.86 12.95
CA ARG A 204 -3.46 12.29 11.57
C ARG A 204 -3.80 11.12 10.62
N VAL A 205 -2.91 10.16 10.49
CA VAL A 205 -3.08 9.03 9.56
C VAL A 205 -3.97 7.95 10.15
N MET A 206 -3.75 7.60 11.42
CA MET A 206 -4.48 6.51 12.09
C MET A 206 -6.00 6.75 12.12
N THR A 207 -6.41 7.98 12.40
CA THR A 207 -7.83 8.35 12.48
C THR A 207 -8.49 8.35 11.11
N CYS A 208 -7.78 8.82 10.08
CA CYS A 208 -8.26 8.76 8.70
C CYS A 208 -8.49 7.31 8.25
N VAL A 209 -7.56 6.41 8.52
CA VAL A 209 -7.70 4.97 8.18
C VAL A 209 -8.87 4.33 8.92
N LEU A 210 -9.06 4.67 10.20
CA LEU A 210 -10.23 4.22 10.95
C LEU A 210 -11.54 4.72 10.30
N GLY A 211 -11.57 5.97 9.88
CA GLY A 211 -12.68 6.57 9.14
C GLY A 211 -13.02 5.81 7.86
N MET A 212 -12.01 5.43 7.07
CA MET A 212 -12.19 4.63 5.85
C MET A 212 -12.83 3.26 6.14
N ILE A 213 -12.39 2.58 7.21
CA ILE A 213 -12.91 1.27 7.60
C ILE A 213 -14.37 1.38 8.07
N VAL A 214 -14.68 2.37 8.91
CA VAL A 214 -16.03 2.61 9.42
C VAL A 214 -16.98 3.03 8.29
N LYS A 215 -16.55 3.91 7.40
CA LYS A 215 -17.32 4.29 6.21
C LYS A 215 -17.71 3.07 5.37
N ARG A 216 -16.75 2.19 5.09
CA ARG A 216 -16.98 0.94 4.37
C ARG A 216 -17.99 0.03 5.08
N GLU A 217 -17.92 -0.10 6.39
CA GLU A 217 -18.86 -0.91 7.16
C GLU A 217 -20.27 -0.31 7.14
N ARG A 218 -20.39 1.02 7.20
CA ARG A 218 -21.67 1.74 7.07
C ARG A 218 -22.28 1.55 5.67
N GLU A 219 -21.47 1.68 4.62
CA GLU A 219 -21.88 1.39 3.25
C GLU A 219 -22.46 -0.03 3.10
N ILE A 220 -21.84 -1.02 3.76
CA ILE A 220 -22.31 -2.41 3.75
C ILE A 220 -23.64 -2.55 4.49
N ARG A 221 -23.79 -1.89 5.64
CA ARG A 221 -25.02 -1.96 6.47
C ARG A 221 -26.23 -1.30 5.82
N THR A 222 -26.02 -0.19 5.13
CA THR A 222 -27.08 0.58 4.47
C THR A 222 -27.36 0.11 3.06
N PHE A 223 -26.57 -0.85 2.57
CA PHE A 223 -26.74 -1.37 1.22
C PHE A 223 -28.04 -2.16 1.10
N VAL A 224 -28.88 -1.76 0.16
CA VAL A 224 -30.11 -2.47 -0.20
C VAL A 224 -29.85 -3.29 -1.46
N PRO A 225 -29.86 -4.63 -1.38
CA PRO A 225 -29.73 -5.47 -2.55
C PRO A 225 -30.88 -5.20 -3.54
N THR A 226 -30.54 -4.85 -4.77
CA THR A 226 -31.50 -4.61 -5.84
C THR A 226 -31.51 -5.82 -6.76
N PRO A 227 -32.63 -6.55 -6.91
CA PRO A 227 -32.74 -7.61 -7.89
C PRO A 227 -32.77 -7.02 -9.29
N PHE A 228 -32.25 -7.76 -10.25
CA PHE A 228 -32.37 -7.43 -11.66
C PHE A 228 -32.41 -8.72 -12.51
N TYR A 229 -33.05 -8.64 -13.66
CA TYR A 229 -33.38 -9.76 -14.52
C TYR A 229 -32.77 -9.53 -15.89
N ARG A 230 -31.72 -10.26 -16.23
CA ARG A 230 -31.04 -10.19 -17.52
C ARG A 230 -31.70 -11.14 -18.51
N ILE A 231 -31.75 -10.74 -19.78
CA ILE A 231 -32.22 -11.60 -20.84
C ILE A 231 -31.02 -12.21 -21.56
N LEU A 232 -31.03 -13.53 -21.64
CA LEU A 232 -30.08 -14.32 -22.40
C LEU A 232 -30.77 -14.91 -23.62
N GLY A 233 -30.22 -14.70 -24.80
CA GLY A 233 -30.59 -15.38 -26.00
C GLY A 233 -29.68 -16.57 -26.26
N HIS A 234 -30.25 -17.73 -26.55
CA HIS A 234 -29.53 -18.94 -26.91
C HIS A 234 -29.69 -19.18 -28.40
N PHE A 235 -28.62 -19.05 -29.15
CA PHE A 235 -28.61 -19.09 -30.61
C PHE A 235 -27.88 -20.30 -31.14
N ASP A 236 -28.40 -20.95 -32.20
CA ASP A 236 -27.66 -21.98 -32.89
C ASP A 236 -26.63 -21.35 -33.84
N CYS A 237 -25.38 -21.65 -33.59
CA CYS A 237 -24.27 -21.19 -34.39
C CYS A 237 -23.63 -22.39 -35.10
N GLN A 238 -24.20 -22.84 -36.22
CA GLN A 238 -23.67 -23.95 -37.01
C GLN A 238 -23.50 -25.26 -36.19
N GLY A 239 -24.54 -25.59 -35.42
CA GLY A 239 -24.63 -26.84 -34.67
C GLY A 239 -24.11 -26.79 -33.22
N PHE A 240 -23.67 -25.63 -32.73
CA PHE A 240 -23.40 -25.43 -31.30
C PHE A 240 -24.13 -24.20 -30.77
N GLU A 241 -24.44 -24.20 -29.49
CA GLU A 241 -25.21 -23.15 -28.85
C GLU A 241 -24.28 -22.00 -28.35
N VAL A 242 -24.72 -20.76 -28.67
CA VAL A 242 -24.08 -19.53 -28.18
C VAL A 242 -25.05 -18.78 -27.27
N GLU A 243 -24.67 -18.55 -26.02
CA GLU A 243 -25.36 -17.68 -25.09
C GLU A 243 -24.94 -16.22 -25.34
N ALA A 244 -25.89 -15.33 -25.61
CA ALA A 244 -25.67 -13.91 -25.78
C ALA A 244 -26.57 -13.11 -24.84
N GLU A 245 -26.02 -12.09 -24.19
CA GLU A 245 -26.72 -11.23 -23.23
C GLU A 245 -27.31 -10.00 -23.95
N TRP A 246 -28.60 -9.75 -23.76
CA TRP A 246 -29.29 -8.56 -24.27
C TRP A 246 -28.75 -7.29 -23.56
N LYS A 247 -28.67 -6.21 -24.35
CA LYS A 247 -28.40 -4.86 -23.84
C LYS A 247 -29.23 -3.82 -24.59
N ALA A 248 -29.80 -2.90 -23.83
CA ALA A 248 -30.46 -1.74 -24.39
C ALA A 248 -29.42 -0.77 -24.98
N VAL A 249 -29.35 -0.74 -26.29
CA VAL A 249 -28.50 0.19 -27.05
C VAL A 249 -29.36 1.27 -27.69
N LYS A 250 -28.73 2.33 -28.22
CA LYS A 250 -29.48 3.39 -28.95
C LYS A 250 -30.32 2.77 -30.05
N GLY A 251 -31.66 3.01 -30.00
CA GLY A 251 -32.64 2.41 -30.89
C GLY A 251 -33.37 1.21 -30.32
N SER A 252 -32.94 0.64 -29.19
CA SER A 252 -33.68 -0.40 -28.46
C SER A 252 -34.93 0.18 -27.79
N LYS A 253 -35.97 -0.63 -27.64
CA LYS A 253 -37.26 -0.27 -26.99
C LYS A 253 -37.07 0.28 -25.57
N TYR A 254 -36.10 -0.21 -24.84
CA TYR A 254 -35.85 0.16 -23.46
C TYR A 254 -34.55 0.99 -23.26
N PHE A 255 -34.03 1.63 -24.32
CA PHE A 255 -32.86 2.48 -24.20
C PHE A 255 -33.13 3.63 -23.19
N GLU A 256 -32.22 3.80 -22.21
CA GLU A 256 -32.34 4.77 -21.10
C GLU A 256 -33.64 4.66 -20.26
N SER A 257 -34.30 3.50 -20.29
CA SER A 257 -35.54 3.26 -19.55
C SER A 257 -35.28 3.13 -18.04
N LYS A 258 -36.14 3.76 -17.23
CA LYS A 258 -36.17 3.61 -15.76
C LYS A 258 -36.55 2.19 -15.30
N LYS A 259 -37.07 1.34 -16.19
CA LYS A 259 -37.33 -0.07 -15.92
C LYS A 259 -36.08 -0.93 -15.84
N LEU A 260 -34.92 -0.39 -16.20
CA LEU A 260 -33.66 -1.11 -16.22
C LEU A 260 -32.74 -0.72 -15.09
N TYR A 261 -32.08 -1.73 -14.50
CA TYR A 261 -30.85 -1.58 -13.75
C TYR A 261 -29.68 -1.56 -14.75
N LYS A 262 -29.12 -0.39 -15.02
CA LYS A 262 -28.16 -0.14 -16.10
C LYS A 262 -28.76 -0.51 -17.49
N ASP A 263 -27.90 -0.98 -18.40
CA ASP A 263 -28.25 -1.23 -19.81
C ASP A 263 -28.73 -2.67 -20.09
N ASN A 264 -28.79 -3.57 -19.11
CA ASN A 264 -28.93 -5.00 -19.36
C ASN A 264 -29.76 -5.81 -18.37
N GLY A 265 -30.48 -5.18 -17.47
CA GLY A 265 -31.28 -5.93 -16.49
C GLY A 265 -32.55 -5.23 -16.11
N PHE A 266 -33.71 -5.89 -16.28
CA PHE A 266 -34.98 -5.35 -15.82
C PHE A 266 -35.05 -5.33 -14.29
N LEU A 267 -35.69 -4.31 -13.72
CA LEU A 267 -35.94 -4.21 -12.28
C LEU A 267 -37.12 -5.08 -11.84
N ASP A 268 -38.04 -5.39 -12.76
CA ASP A 268 -39.19 -6.26 -12.54
C ASP A 268 -39.11 -7.49 -13.44
N LYS A 269 -39.46 -8.67 -12.90
CA LYS A 269 -39.45 -9.95 -13.63
C LYS A 269 -40.55 -10.03 -14.68
N ASN A 270 -41.70 -9.40 -14.42
CA ASN A 270 -42.80 -9.37 -15.36
C ASN A 270 -42.41 -8.55 -16.61
N ASP A 271 -41.76 -7.40 -16.43
CA ASP A 271 -41.23 -6.62 -17.57
C ASP A 271 -40.27 -7.45 -18.43
N ALA A 272 -39.41 -8.27 -17.78
CA ALA A 272 -38.51 -9.17 -18.47
C ALA A 272 -39.24 -10.28 -19.23
N GLN A 273 -40.31 -10.83 -18.65
CA GLN A 273 -41.17 -11.85 -19.31
C GLN A 273 -41.97 -11.27 -20.50
N GLU A 274 -42.52 -10.07 -20.34
CA GLU A 274 -43.20 -9.36 -21.43
C GLU A 274 -42.25 -9.06 -22.59
N PHE A 275 -40.98 -8.71 -22.24
CA PHE A 275 -39.99 -8.48 -23.26
C PHE A 275 -39.60 -9.75 -24.02
N ILE A 276 -39.51 -10.91 -23.36
CA ILE A 276 -39.29 -12.20 -24.03
C ILE A 276 -40.45 -12.49 -24.97
N LYS A 277 -41.69 -12.36 -24.51
CA LYS A 277 -42.89 -12.55 -25.40
C LYS A 277 -42.82 -11.62 -26.62
N TYR A 278 -42.42 -10.37 -26.42
CA TYR A 278 -42.21 -9.44 -27.53
C TYR A 278 -41.15 -9.92 -28.51
N LEU A 279 -40.03 -10.51 -28.04
CA LEU A 279 -38.96 -11.05 -28.90
C LEU A 279 -39.42 -12.27 -29.69
N GLU A 280 -40.24 -13.14 -29.09
CA GLU A 280 -40.75 -14.39 -29.69
C GLU A 280 -41.86 -14.15 -30.69
N ASP A 281 -42.70 -13.13 -30.47
CA ASP A 281 -43.84 -12.84 -31.32
C ASP A 281 -43.38 -12.39 -32.72
N GLY A 282 -43.71 -13.16 -33.78
CA GLY A 282 -43.42 -12.83 -35.16
C GLY A 282 -41.96 -12.69 -35.57
N SER A 283 -41.03 -13.25 -34.79
CA SER A 283 -39.59 -13.19 -35.07
C SER A 283 -39.05 -14.30 -36.00
N ASN A 284 -39.91 -15.20 -36.46
CA ASN A 284 -39.56 -16.42 -37.20
C ASN A 284 -38.48 -17.28 -36.48
N ASN A 285 -38.32 -17.10 -35.17
CA ASN A 285 -37.27 -17.74 -34.35
C ASN A 285 -35.84 -17.56 -34.91
N GLU A 286 -35.56 -16.38 -35.48
CA GLU A 286 -34.24 -16.04 -36.03
C GLU A 286 -33.69 -14.75 -35.43
N THR A 287 -32.37 -14.70 -35.23
CA THR A 287 -31.61 -13.48 -34.93
C THR A 287 -30.66 -13.17 -36.07
N ILE A 288 -30.40 -11.88 -36.32
CA ILE A 288 -29.55 -11.43 -37.43
C ILE A 288 -28.18 -11.04 -36.89
N VAL A 289 -27.13 -11.55 -37.49
CA VAL A 289 -25.75 -11.17 -37.15
C VAL A 289 -25.49 -9.72 -37.56
N VAL A 290 -25.19 -8.86 -36.59
CA VAL A 290 -24.81 -7.46 -36.83
C VAL A 290 -23.30 -7.36 -37.03
N SER A 291 -22.52 -8.00 -36.15
CA SER A 291 -21.07 -8.06 -36.27
C SER A 291 -20.51 -9.31 -35.63
N SER A 292 -19.45 -9.82 -36.24
CA SER A 292 -18.58 -10.83 -35.64
C SER A 292 -17.12 -10.36 -35.75
N SER A 293 -16.39 -10.40 -34.66
CA SER A 293 -14.99 -9.97 -34.63
C SER A 293 -14.11 -10.89 -33.80
N LYS A 294 -12.91 -11.13 -34.32
CA LYS A 294 -11.85 -11.91 -33.70
C LYS A 294 -10.61 -11.03 -33.58
N ARG A 295 -10.13 -10.77 -32.39
CA ARG A 295 -8.93 -9.96 -32.17
C ARG A 295 -8.04 -10.54 -31.08
N GLN A 296 -6.75 -10.30 -31.20
CA GLN A 296 -5.79 -10.64 -30.17
C GLN A 296 -5.61 -9.43 -29.22
N GLU A 297 -5.65 -9.70 -27.93
CA GLU A 297 -5.33 -8.74 -26.88
C GLU A 297 -4.06 -9.18 -26.19
N LYS A 298 -3.03 -8.34 -26.23
CA LYS A 298 -1.77 -8.57 -25.51
C LYS A 298 -1.87 -7.95 -24.11
N LYS A 299 -1.62 -8.76 -23.07
CA LYS A 299 -1.55 -8.30 -21.70
C LYS A 299 -0.11 -8.39 -21.20
N ASN A 300 0.52 -7.24 -21.03
CA ASN A 300 1.88 -7.15 -20.50
C ASN A 300 1.95 -7.60 -19.04
N PRO A 301 3.12 -8.08 -18.58
CA PRO A 301 3.38 -8.31 -17.16
C PRO A 301 3.04 -7.07 -16.32
N PRO A 302 2.53 -7.25 -15.08
CA PRO A 302 2.33 -6.13 -14.18
C PRO A 302 3.66 -5.51 -13.77
N LEU A 303 3.63 -4.27 -13.24
CA LEU A 303 4.81 -3.63 -12.68
C LEU A 303 5.38 -4.47 -11.53
N LEU A 304 6.63 -4.22 -11.17
CA LEU A 304 7.31 -4.87 -10.05
C LEU A 304 6.60 -4.58 -8.71
N TYR A 305 7.03 -5.24 -7.65
CA TYR A 305 6.50 -4.99 -6.33
C TYR A 305 7.15 -3.77 -5.68
N ASN A 306 6.31 -2.88 -5.14
CA ASN A 306 6.63 -2.09 -3.97
C ASN A 306 6.14 -2.82 -2.71
N LEU A 307 6.34 -2.22 -1.53
CA LEU A 307 5.94 -2.86 -0.29
C LEU A 307 4.42 -3.09 -0.20
N ALA A 308 3.60 -2.12 -0.59
CA ALA A 308 2.13 -2.21 -0.49
C ALA A 308 1.55 -3.34 -1.36
N GLU A 309 2.00 -3.43 -2.61
CA GLU A 309 1.57 -4.51 -3.51
C GLU A 309 2.04 -5.88 -3.02
N LEU A 310 3.25 -5.96 -2.48
CA LEU A 310 3.76 -7.21 -1.92
C LEU A 310 2.97 -7.63 -0.68
N GLN A 311 2.66 -6.70 0.22
CA GLN A 311 1.80 -6.96 1.39
C GLN A 311 0.41 -7.44 0.98
N ASN A 312 -0.19 -6.83 -0.04
CA ASN A 312 -1.48 -7.28 -0.59
C ASN A 312 -1.41 -8.70 -1.18
N GLU A 313 -0.35 -9.01 -1.92
CA GLU A 313 -0.14 -10.33 -2.50
C GLU A 313 0.07 -11.41 -1.41
N CYS A 314 0.89 -11.12 -0.40
CA CYS A 314 1.14 -12.01 0.73
C CYS A 314 -0.11 -12.21 1.60
N SER A 315 -0.91 -11.16 1.80
CA SER A 315 -2.20 -11.25 2.48
C SER A 315 -3.18 -12.18 1.74
N LYS A 316 -3.23 -12.10 0.41
CA LYS A 316 -4.09 -12.96 -0.42
C LYS A 316 -3.64 -14.42 -0.41
N ARG A 317 -2.36 -14.66 -0.65
CA ARG A 317 -1.81 -16.02 -0.83
C ARG A 317 -1.56 -16.74 0.48
N PHE A 318 -0.96 -16.04 1.45
CA PHE A 318 -0.39 -16.66 2.65
C PHE A 318 -1.11 -16.23 3.94
N LYS A 319 -2.08 -15.33 3.85
CA LYS A 319 -2.79 -14.77 5.01
C LYS A 319 -1.86 -14.07 6.00
N LEU A 320 -0.77 -13.49 5.49
CA LEU A 320 0.12 -12.65 6.29
C LEU A 320 -0.50 -11.26 6.46
N SER A 321 -0.36 -10.72 7.66
CA SER A 321 -0.61 -9.30 7.90
C SER A 321 0.48 -8.43 7.26
N PRO A 322 0.24 -7.12 7.06
CA PRO A 322 1.26 -6.21 6.53
C PRO A 322 2.54 -6.18 7.38
N ASP A 323 2.42 -6.21 8.71
CA ASP A 323 3.57 -6.23 9.64
C ASP A 323 4.38 -7.53 9.51
N GLU A 324 3.71 -8.69 9.45
CA GLU A 324 4.37 -9.97 9.23
C GLU A 324 5.09 -10.03 7.88
N THR A 325 4.45 -9.53 6.82
CA THR A 325 5.07 -9.44 5.49
C THR A 325 6.33 -8.56 5.54
N LEU A 326 6.24 -7.39 6.17
CA LEU A 326 7.40 -6.49 6.28
C LEU A 326 8.56 -7.15 7.02
N LYS A 327 8.30 -7.87 8.13
CA LYS A 327 9.33 -8.59 8.88
C LYS A 327 10.03 -9.64 8.01
N VAL A 328 9.25 -10.42 7.26
CA VAL A 328 9.79 -11.44 6.36
C VAL A 328 10.68 -10.81 5.28
N VAL A 329 10.20 -9.75 4.63
CA VAL A 329 10.95 -9.10 3.55
C VAL A 329 12.18 -8.37 4.08
N GLN A 330 12.10 -7.80 5.29
CA GLN A 330 13.24 -7.20 5.97
C GLN A 330 14.34 -8.24 6.26
N ASP A 331 13.97 -9.45 6.72
CA ASP A 331 14.92 -10.55 6.90
C ASP A 331 15.57 -10.97 5.58
N LEU A 332 14.81 -11.02 4.49
CA LEU A 332 15.35 -11.30 3.15
C LEU A 332 16.32 -10.21 2.68
N TYR A 333 16.04 -8.93 2.96
CA TYR A 333 16.91 -7.81 2.65
C TYR A 333 18.22 -7.89 3.46
N GLU A 334 18.14 -8.09 4.77
CA GLU A 334 19.31 -8.20 5.65
C GLU A 334 20.22 -9.39 5.28
N LYS A 335 19.65 -10.42 4.64
CA LYS A 335 20.38 -11.56 4.08
C LYS A 335 20.79 -11.39 2.62
N LYS A 336 20.71 -10.18 2.07
CA LYS A 336 21.12 -9.79 0.70
C LYS A 336 20.34 -10.46 -0.41
N LEU A 337 19.20 -11.05 -0.12
CA LEU A 337 18.40 -11.79 -1.09
C LEU A 337 17.54 -10.88 -1.96
N VAL A 338 17.07 -9.76 -1.42
CA VAL A 338 16.24 -8.77 -2.10
C VAL A 338 16.76 -7.35 -1.86
N THR A 339 16.29 -6.40 -2.65
CA THR A 339 16.55 -4.97 -2.49
C THR A 339 15.76 -4.38 -1.33
N TYR A 340 16.01 -3.12 -0.99
CA TYR A 340 15.39 -2.45 0.15
C TYR A 340 13.86 -2.51 0.10
N PRO A 341 13.19 -2.99 1.16
CA PRO A 341 11.77 -3.29 1.09
C PRO A 341 10.83 -2.10 1.27
N ARG A 342 11.28 -1.01 1.92
CA ARG A 342 10.40 0.14 2.21
C ARG A 342 10.44 1.13 1.06
N THR A 343 9.89 0.74 -0.07
CA THR A 343 9.79 1.55 -1.29
C THR A 343 8.35 1.65 -1.77
N ASP A 344 7.98 2.82 -2.28
CA ASP A 344 6.72 3.04 -3.00
C ASP A 344 6.88 2.87 -4.52
N ALA A 345 8.13 2.79 -5.03
CA ALA A 345 8.40 2.60 -6.45
C ALA A 345 8.12 1.17 -6.94
N ARG A 346 7.60 1.05 -8.16
CA ARG A 346 7.27 -0.20 -8.85
C ARG A 346 8.08 -0.39 -10.14
N VAL A 347 9.14 0.39 -10.29
CA VAL A 347 9.98 0.44 -11.48
C VAL A 347 11.46 0.34 -11.08
N LEU A 348 12.33 0.08 -12.05
CA LEU A 348 13.77 0.08 -11.89
C LEU A 348 14.34 1.45 -12.26
N SER A 349 15.51 1.78 -11.72
CA SER A 349 16.31 2.90 -12.21
C SER A 349 17.07 2.53 -13.46
N SER A 350 17.43 3.53 -14.27
CA SER A 350 18.25 3.35 -15.45
C SER A 350 19.63 2.74 -15.12
N ALA A 351 20.18 3.08 -13.96
CA ALA A 351 21.45 2.53 -13.49
C ALA A 351 21.34 1.02 -13.23
N VAL A 352 20.32 0.59 -12.47
CA VAL A 352 20.07 -0.84 -12.19
C VAL A 352 19.74 -1.61 -13.47
N ALA A 353 18.96 -1.03 -14.36
CA ALA A 353 18.57 -1.67 -15.61
C ALA A 353 19.78 -2.02 -16.51
N LYS A 354 20.87 -1.24 -16.49
CA LYS A 354 22.11 -1.52 -17.21
C LYS A 354 22.81 -2.79 -16.71
N GLU A 355 22.70 -3.09 -15.43
CA GLU A 355 23.37 -4.22 -14.79
C GLU A 355 22.42 -5.37 -14.41
N ILE A 356 21.16 -5.30 -14.82
CA ILE A 356 20.10 -6.23 -14.40
C ILE A 356 20.40 -7.69 -14.74
N TYR A 357 21.28 -7.93 -15.72
CA TYR A 357 21.74 -9.28 -16.09
C TYR A 357 22.43 -9.99 -14.94
N LYS A 358 23.06 -9.25 -14.00
CA LYS A 358 23.67 -9.84 -12.80
C LYS A 358 22.61 -10.45 -11.88
N ASN A 359 21.50 -9.72 -11.67
CA ASN A 359 20.38 -10.18 -10.86
C ASN A 359 19.72 -11.43 -11.46
N ILE A 360 19.52 -11.43 -12.79
CA ILE A 360 18.94 -12.58 -13.52
C ILE A 360 19.90 -13.77 -13.46
N GLY A 361 21.20 -13.53 -13.73
CA GLY A 361 22.23 -14.58 -13.73
C GLY A 361 22.35 -15.27 -12.38
N GLY A 362 22.21 -14.55 -11.27
CA GLY A 362 22.20 -15.12 -9.93
C GLY A 362 21.03 -16.07 -9.68
N LEU A 363 19.88 -15.87 -10.33
CA LEU A 363 18.71 -16.75 -10.24
C LEU A 363 18.89 -18.10 -10.96
N ASN A 364 19.95 -18.29 -11.73
CA ASN A 364 20.29 -19.60 -12.28
C ASN A 364 20.56 -20.62 -11.15
N ASN A 365 20.97 -20.15 -9.98
CA ASN A 365 21.17 -20.97 -8.78
C ASN A 365 19.88 -21.20 -7.96
N TYR A 366 18.74 -20.62 -8.40
CA TYR A 366 17.45 -20.84 -7.77
C TYR A 366 16.65 -21.85 -8.57
N THR A 367 16.75 -23.12 -8.19
CA THR A 367 16.18 -24.29 -8.93
C THR A 367 14.74 -24.07 -9.42
N PRO A 368 13.79 -23.52 -8.63
CA PRO A 368 12.42 -23.34 -9.11
C PRO A 368 12.26 -22.41 -10.32
N LEU A 369 13.22 -21.55 -10.58
CA LEU A 369 13.16 -20.53 -11.64
C LEU A 369 14.40 -20.51 -12.55
N SER A 370 15.38 -21.41 -12.33
CA SER A 370 16.62 -21.47 -13.09
C SER A 370 16.41 -21.61 -14.60
N GLY A 371 15.42 -22.41 -15.03
CA GLY A 371 15.07 -22.57 -16.44
C GLY A 371 14.64 -21.27 -17.10
N PHE A 372 13.82 -20.46 -16.42
CA PHE A 372 13.39 -19.14 -16.92
C PHE A 372 14.52 -18.13 -16.91
N ALA A 373 15.36 -18.14 -15.86
CA ALA A 373 16.52 -17.28 -15.80
C ALA A 373 17.50 -17.56 -16.95
N ASN A 374 17.80 -18.82 -17.20
CA ASN A 374 18.62 -19.25 -18.33
C ASN A 374 18.02 -18.86 -19.68
N GLU A 375 16.72 -19.06 -19.90
CA GLU A 375 16.02 -18.64 -21.13
C GLU A 375 16.16 -17.13 -21.37
N ILE A 376 16.01 -16.31 -20.33
CA ILE A 376 16.12 -14.87 -20.41
C ILE A 376 17.58 -14.47 -20.74
N MET A 377 18.56 -15.11 -20.09
CA MET A 377 19.98 -14.82 -20.28
C MET A 377 20.46 -15.21 -21.67
N GLN A 378 20.19 -16.44 -22.13
CA GLN A 378 20.56 -16.93 -23.45
C GLN A 378 19.90 -16.11 -24.57
N GLY A 379 18.61 -15.80 -24.41
CA GLY A 379 17.85 -14.98 -25.36
C GLY A 379 18.16 -13.48 -25.27
N LYS A 380 19.02 -13.04 -24.34
CA LYS A 380 19.37 -11.63 -24.10
C LYS A 380 18.12 -10.73 -23.92
N LYS A 381 17.03 -11.28 -23.40
CA LYS A 381 15.72 -10.60 -23.30
C LYS A 381 15.74 -9.37 -22.37
N TYR A 382 16.78 -9.20 -21.57
CA TYR A 382 16.98 -8.05 -20.68
C TYR A 382 17.48 -6.79 -21.40
N GLN A 383 18.06 -6.91 -22.59
CA GLN A 383 18.71 -5.76 -23.29
C GLN A 383 17.75 -4.62 -23.64
N GLY A 384 16.47 -4.92 -23.86
CA GLY A 384 15.46 -3.92 -24.19
C GLY A 384 14.76 -3.27 -22.98
N ILE A 385 15.07 -3.70 -21.75
CA ILE A 385 14.30 -3.33 -20.55
C ILE A 385 14.36 -1.82 -20.27
N ILE A 386 15.49 -1.18 -20.55
CA ILE A 386 15.71 0.24 -20.26
C ILE A 386 14.73 1.16 -20.98
N LYS A 387 14.21 0.75 -22.15
CA LYS A 387 13.22 1.50 -22.93
C LYS A 387 11.78 1.10 -22.63
N SER A 388 11.57 0.24 -21.64
CA SER A 388 10.26 -0.28 -21.29
C SER A 388 9.61 0.51 -20.17
N LYS A 389 8.31 0.29 -19.94
CA LYS A 389 7.56 0.85 -18.81
C LYS A 389 8.06 0.42 -17.42
N TYR A 390 9.00 -0.53 -17.35
CA TYR A 390 9.55 -1.05 -16.10
C TYR A 390 10.78 -0.27 -15.62
N VAL A 391 11.25 0.71 -16.40
CA VAL A 391 12.37 1.60 -16.05
C VAL A 391 11.88 3.05 -16.16
N ASP A 392 11.95 3.79 -15.05
CA ASP A 392 11.49 5.19 -15.03
C ASP A 392 12.08 5.91 -13.80
N ASP A 393 13.18 6.63 -13.96
CA ASP A 393 13.87 7.33 -12.87
C ASP A 393 12.97 8.40 -12.22
N LYS A 394 12.00 8.98 -12.95
CA LYS A 394 11.07 10.00 -12.42
C LYS A 394 10.06 9.44 -11.43
N LYS A 395 9.84 8.13 -11.41
CA LYS A 395 8.93 7.44 -10.48
C LYS A 395 9.65 6.84 -9.27
N ILE A 396 10.91 7.18 -9.09
CA ILE A 396 11.71 6.74 -7.95
C ILE A 396 12.01 7.98 -7.11
N THR A 397 11.56 7.96 -5.85
CA THR A 397 11.88 9.00 -4.86
C THR A 397 13.16 8.66 -4.13
N ASP A 398 13.17 7.52 -3.44
CA ASP A 398 14.27 7.09 -2.58
C ASP A 398 14.89 5.79 -3.10
N HIS A 399 14.05 4.78 -3.39
CA HIS A 399 14.46 3.44 -3.80
C HIS A 399 13.62 2.94 -4.97
N TYR A 400 14.20 2.11 -5.82
CA TYR A 400 13.49 1.37 -6.85
C TYR A 400 12.74 0.16 -6.27
N ALA A 401 12.02 -0.58 -7.13
CA ALA A 401 11.17 -1.70 -6.76
C ALA A 401 11.92 -2.84 -6.04
N ILE A 402 11.17 -3.63 -5.27
CA ILE A 402 11.67 -4.83 -4.61
C ILE A 402 11.94 -5.92 -5.65
N ILE A 403 13.21 -6.29 -5.81
CA ILE A 403 13.67 -7.34 -6.72
C ILE A 403 14.68 -8.26 -6.05
N PRO A 404 14.91 -9.49 -6.56
CA PRO A 404 16.04 -10.31 -6.13
C PRO A 404 17.36 -9.63 -6.47
N THR A 405 18.34 -9.69 -5.58
CA THR A 405 19.70 -9.20 -5.86
C THR A 405 20.49 -10.14 -6.78
N GLY A 406 20.06 -11.40 -6.86
CA GLY A 406 20.82 -12.47 -7.50
C GLY A 406 21.96 -13.03 -6.65
N GLN A 407 22.21 -12.43 -5.49
CA GLN A 407 23.25 -12.87 -4.54
C GLN A 407 22.67 -13.73 -3.44
N ALA A 408 23.53 -14.41 -2.71
CA ALA A 408 23.20 -15.20 -1.52
C ALA A 408 22.09 -16.26 -1.67
N VAL A 409 21.74 -16.66 -2.92
CA VAL A 409 20.65 -17.62 -3.20
C VAL A 409 20.81 -18.93 -2.42
N GLY A 410 22.06 -19.40 -2.21
CA GLY A 410 22.34 -20.58 -1.38
C GLY A 410 21.92 -20.45 0.09
N SER A 411 21.74 -19.23 0.59
CA SER A 411 21.29 -18.98 1.97
C SER A 411 19.76 -19.20 2.14
N LEU A 412 19.01 -19.35 1.06
CA LEU A 412 17.55 -19.60 1.10
C LEU A 412 17.18 -20.86 1.90
N SER A 413 18.02 -21.88 1.89
CA SER A 413 17.81 -23.09 2.71
C SER A 413 17.81 -22.82 4.22
N ARG A 414 18.39 -21.71 4.67
CA ARG A 414 18.46 -21.27 6.07
C ARG A 414 17.37 -20.27 6.44
N ILE A 415 16.50 -19.92 5.49
CA ILE A 415 15.38 -19.00 5.67
C ILE A 415 14.14 -19.81 6.04
N SER A 416 13.23 -19.20 6.81
CA SER A 416 11.93 -19.82 7.11
C SER A 416 11.19 -20.22 5.83
N GLU A 417 10.36 -21.26 5.89
CA GLU A 417 9.53 -21.66 4.76
C GLU A 417 8.69 -20.51 4.21
N MET A 418 8.17 -19.64 5.09
CA MET A 418 7.43 -18.46 4.68
C MET A 418 8.32 -17.45 3.95
N GLY A 419 9.56 -17.26 4.41
CA GLY A 419 10.54 -16.43 3.72
C GLY A 419 10.85 -16.91 2.32
N GLN A 420 11.02 -18.23 2.15
CA GLN A 420 11.22 -18.84 0.83
C GLN A 420 10.02 -18.62 -0.10
N LYS A 421 8.78 -18.76 0.40
CA LYS A 421 7.55 -18.48 -0.37
C LYS A 421 7.46 -17.02 -0.80
N VAL A 422 7.79 -16.08 0.08
CA VAL A 422 7.79 -14.64 -0.24
C VAL A 422 8.88 -14.32 -1.26
N TYR A 423 10.08 -14.89 -1.11
CA TYR A 423 11.16 -14.75 -2.10
C TYR A 423 10.73 -15.27 -3.48
N ASP A 424 10.09 -16.43 -3.54
CA ASP A 424 9.58 -17.01 -4.80
C ASP A 424 8.58 -16.07 -5.50
N VAL A 425 7.67 -15.45 -4.73
CA VAL A 425 6.72 -14.47 -5.27
C VAL A 425 7.43 -13.26 -5.87
N ILE A 426 8.46 -12.74 -5.19
CA ILE A 426 9.25 -11.60 -5.67
C ILE A 426 10.03 -11.99 -6.94
N ALA A 427 10.71 -13.13 -6.93
CA ALA A 427 11.53 -13.62 -8.02
C ALA A 427 10.68 -13.91 -9.29
N ARG A 428 9.51 -14.50 -9.14
CA ARG A 428 8.56 -14.72 -10.25
C ARG A 428 8.07 -13.41 -10.87
N ARG A 429 7.72 -12.43 -10.05
CA ARG A 429 7.32 -11.10 -10.53
C ARG A 429 8.47 -10.42 -11.28
N PHE A 430 9.68 -10.53 -10.77
CA PHE A 430 10.88 -9.97 -11.39
C PHE A 430 11.16 -10.60 -12.75
N LEU A 431 11.23 -11.93 -12.83
CA LEU A 431 11.50 -12.59 -14.12
C LEU A 431 10.38 -12.39 -15.14
N SER A 432 9.14 -12.20 -14.66
CA SER A 432 7.98 -12.03 -15.57
C SER A 432 8.11 -10.82 -16.50
N ILE A 433 8.78 -9.73 -16.09
CA ILE A 433 8.90 -8.51 -16.91
C ILE A 433 9.78 -8.70 -18.15
N PHE A 434 10.60 -9.75 -18.19
CA PHE A 434 11.48 -10.11 -19.32
C PHE A 434 10.83 -11.11 -20.28
N MET A 435 9.63 -11.58 -19.95
CA MET A 435 8.89 -12.56 -20.76
C MET A 435 7.89 -11.84 -21.68
N PRO A 436 7.51 -12.48 -22.80
CA PRO A 436 6.52 -11.92 -23.71
C PRO A 436 5.17 -11.72 -23.00
N PRO A 437 4.34 -10.79 -23.50
CA PRO A 437 2.99 -10.60 -22.97
C PRO A 437 2.14 -11.87 -23.13
N ALA A 438 1.19 -12.08 -22.22
CA ALA A 438 0.15 -13.07 -22.41
C ALA A 438 -0.78 -12.60 -23.54
N VAL A 439 -1.09 -13.51 -24.45
CA VAL A 439 -1.96 -13.22 -25.61
C VAL A 439 -3.31 -13.89 -25.38
N TYR A 440 -4.35 -13.08 -25.36
CA TYR A 440 -5.74 -13.54 -25.31
C TYR A 440 -6.40 -13.38 -26.67
N LEU A 441 -7.16 -14.37 -27.06
CA LEU A 441 -8.09 -14.27 -28.18
C LEU A 441 -9.42 -13.76 -27.63
N LYS A 442 -9.89 -12.64 -28.13
CA LYS A 442 -11.23 -12.09 -27.87
C LYS A 442 -12.08 -12.27 -29.10
N ILE A 443 -13.22 -12.93 -28.90
CA ILE A 443 -14.25 -13.10 -29.92
C ILE A 443 -15.48 -12.38 -29.41
N LYS A 444 -16.07 -11.54 -30.29
CA LYS A 444 -17.31 -10.84 -30.01
C LYS A 444 -18.29 -11.16 -31.13
N LEU A 445 -19.47 -11.53 -30.74
CA LEU A 445 -20.61 -11.68 -31.63
C LEU A 445 -21.71 -10.71 -31.16
N GLU A 446 -22.24 -9.94 -32.07
CA GLU A 446 -23.41 -9.09 -31.88
C GLU A 446 -24.47 -9.54 -32.83
N THR A 447 -25.65 -9.83 -32.30
CA THR A 447 -26.84 -10.18 -33.07
C THR A 447 -27.99 -9.26 -32.73
N GLN A 448 -28.99 -9.22 -33.55
CA GLN A 448 -30.15 -8.38 -33.35
C GLN A 448 -31.46 -9.13 -33.70
N THR A 449 -32.43 -9.10 -32.78
CA THR A 449 -33.78 -9.59 -32.97
C THR A 449 -34.74 -8.44 -32.77
N LYS A 450 -35.57 -8.11 -33.76
CA LYS A 450 -36.53 -6.97 -33.70
C LYS A 450 -35.90 -5.63 -33.27
N GLY A 451 -34.68 -5.34 -33.67
CA GLY A 451 -34.00 -4.13 -33.27
C GLY A 451 -33.29 -4.20 -31.92
N GLU A 452 -33.46 -5.29 -31.18
CA GLU A 452 -32.86 -5.50 -29.85
C GLU A 452 -31.51 -6.23 -29.95
N ALA A 453 -30.45 -5.67 -29.35
CA ALA A 453 -29.11 -6.17 -29.51
C ALA A 453 -28.71 -7.21 -28.43
N PHE A 454 -28.07 -8.29 -28.87
CA PHE A 454 -27.52 -9.35 -28.04
C PHE A 454 -26.02 -9.46 -28.25
N PHE A 455 -25.24 -9.61 -27.15
CA PHE A 455 -23.81 -9.63 -27.18
C PHE A 455 -23.24 -10.92 -26.54
N ALA A 456 -22.49 -11.69 -27.31
CA ALA A 456 -21.67 -12.78 -26.78
C ALA A 456 -20.18 -12.37 -26.82
N ASN A 457 -19.50 -12.52 -25.69
CA ASN A 457 -18.11 -12.15 -25.55
C ASN A 457 -17.31 -13.31 -24.98
N PHE A 458 -16.33 -13.80 -25.75
CA PHE A 458 -15.46 -14.88 -25.34
C PHE A 458 -14.03 -14.36 -25.20
N LYS A 459 -13.33 -14.81 -24.15
CA LYS A 459 -11.94 -14.49 -23.92
C LYS A 459 -11.18 -15.78 -23.58
N MET A 460 -10.20 -16.13 -24.39
CA MET A 460 -9.40 -17.33 -24.25
C MET A 460 -7.92 -16.99 -24.18
N LEU A 461 -7.18 -17.71 -23.35
CA LEU A 461 -5.72 -17.60 -23.31
C LEU A 461 -5.11 -18.38 -24.48
N LYS A 462 -4.56 -17.66 -25.48
CA LYS A 462 -3.90 -18.26 -26.65
C LYS A 462 -2.44 -18.57 -26.37
N ASP A 463 -1.73 -17.62 -25.77
CA ASP A 463 -0.32 -17.79 -25.36
C ASP A 463 -0.18 -17.28 -23.91
N PRO A 464 0.23 -18.11 -22.98
CA PRO A 464 0.40 -17.72 -21.58
C PRO A 464 1.53 -16.68 -21.38
N GLY A 465 2.54 -16.60 -22.27
CA GLY A 465 3.63 -15.66 -22.11
C GLY A 465 4.21 -15.65 -20.70
N TYR A 466 4.27 -14.47 -20.06
CA TYR A 466 4.79 -14.32 -18.70
C TYR A 466 4.01 -15.09 -17.61
N LEU A 467 2.78 -15.50 -17.87
CA LEU A 467 1.98 -16.27 -16.91
C LEU A 467 2.63 -17.63 -16.59
N LYS A 468 3.45 -18.17 -17.49
CA LYS A 468 4.25 -19.39 -17.22
C LYS A 468 5.15 -19.22 -16.01
N VAL A 469 5.79 -18.06 -15.90
CA VAL A 469 6.70 -17.76 -14.78
C VAL A 469 5.93 -17.52 -13.48
N THR A 470 4.78 -16.87 -13.55
CA THR A 470 4.00 -16.52 -12.35
C THR A 470 3.22 -17.68 -11.75
N GLY A 471 3.16 -18.82 -12.42
CA GLY A 471 2.37 -19.99 -12.01
C GLY A 471 0.85 -19.77 -12.15
N MET A 472 0.42 -18.70 -12.80
CA MET A 472 -0.99 -18.35 -12.99
C MET A 472 -1.58 -18.86 -14.32
N GLY A 473 -0.81 -19.57 -15.11
CA GLY A 473 -1.22 -20.09 -16.43
C GLY A 473 -2.33 -21.15 -16.39
N GLY A 474 -2.78 -21.58 -15.22
CA GLY A 474 -3.79 -22.62 -15.05
C GLY A 474 -5.05 -22.22 -14.28
N GLN A 475 -5.21 -20.94 -13.90
CA GLN A 475 -6.33 -20.53 -13.06
C GLN A 475 -7.50 -19.95 -13.85
N LYS A 476 -8.61 -20.61 -13.71
CA LYS A 476 -9.96 -20.56 -14.23
C LYS A 476 -10.12 -21.25 -15.60
N LYS A 477 -10.81 -22.37 -15.57
CA LYS A 477 -11.54 -22.90 -16.71
C LYS A 477 -12.65 -21.85 -17.05
N GLU A 478 -12.29 -20.75 -17.74
CA GLU A 478 -13.26 -20.11 -18.62
C GLU A 478 -13.63 -21.19 -19.63
N VAL A 479 -14.91 -21.32 -19.95
CA VAL A 479 -15.39 -22.26 -20.95
C VAL A 479 -14.60 -22.01 -22.23
N ALA A 480 -13.60 -22.85 -22.46
CA ALA A 480 -12.73 -22.69 -23.60
C ALA A 480 -13.53 -23.17 -24.84
N LEU A 481 -13.82 -22.26 -25.75
CA LEU A 481 -14.35 -22.63 -27.05
C LEU A 481 -13.33 -23.53 -27.75
N THR A 482 -13.82 -24.57 -28.45
CA THR A 482 -12.99 -25.37 -29.36
C THR A 482 -12.56 -24.54 -30.57
N GLU A 483 -11.54 -25.00 -31.29
CA GLU A 483 -11.13 -24.32 -32.54
C GLU A 483 -12.26 -24.30 -33.57
N GLU A 484 -13.07 -25.34 -33.62
CA GLU A 484 -14.24 -25.43 -34.48
C GLU A 484 -15.29 -24.34 -34.13
N GLN A 485 -15.60 -24.18 -32.86
CA GLN A 485 -16.50 -23.15 -32.37
C GLN A 485 -15.96 -21.73 -32.65
N ILE A 486 -14.66 -21.52 -32.46
CA ILE A 486 -13.99 -20.26 -32.80
C ILE A 486 -14.12 -19.94 -34.27
N ASN A 487 -13.88 -20.93 -35.13
CA ASN A 487 -13.94 -20.74 -36.58
C ASN A 487 -15.40 -20.51 -37.03
N ALA A 488 -16.35 -21.24 -36.47
CA ALA A 488 -17.75 -21.07 -36.76
C ALA A 488 -18.25 -19.66 -36.39
N ILE A 489 -17.99 -19.15 -35.17
CA ILE A 489 -18.36 -17.78 -34.80
C ILE A 489 -17.64 -16.76 -35.68
N SER A 490 -16.37 -16.98 -35.98
CA SER A 490 -15.56 -16.03 -36.74
C SER A 490 -15.91 -15.99 -38.22
N SER A 491 -16.55 -17.02 -38.77
CA SER A 491 -17.00 -17.09 -40.14
C SER A 491 -18.33 -16.37 -40.38
N LEU A 492 -19.06 -16.04 -39.30
CA LEU A 492 -20.35 -15.34 -39.40
C LEU A 492 -20.16 -13.96 -40.02
N LYS A 493 -20.98 -13.67 -41.04
CA LYS A 493 -20.99 -12.38 -41.73
C LYS A 493 -22.22 -11.58 -41.33
N LYS A 494 -22.12 -10.25 -41.39
CA LYS A 494 -23.23 -9.35 -41.17
C LYS A 494 -24.43 -9.75 -42.10
N GLY A 495 -25.59 -9.78 -41.54
CA GLY A 495 -26.87 -10.15 -42.23
C GLY A 495 -27.17 -11.65 -42.22
N MET A 496 -26.24 -12.52 -41.77
CA MET A 496 -26.56 -13.95 -41.58
C MET A 496 -27.59 -14.12 -40.50
N LYS A 497 -28.50 -15.08 -40.69
CA LYS A 497 -29.56 -15.44 -39.73
C LYS A 497 -29.08 -16.65 -38.93
N LEU A 498 -29.30 -16.60 -37.61
CA LEU A 498 -29.06 -17.71 -36.70
C LEU A 498 -30.41 -18.14 -36.07
N PRO A 499 -30.71 -19.44 -36.01
CA PRO A 499 -31.89 -19.92 -35.30
C PRO A 499 -31.83 -19.56 -33.81
N VAL A 500 -32.90 -19.05 -33.27
CA VAL A 500 -33.08 -18.82 -31.83
C VAL A 500 -33.65 -20.11 -31.24
N LYS A 501 -32.91 -20.69 -30.27
CA LYS A 501 -33.39 -21.86 -29.53
C LYS A 501 -34.37 -21.43 -28.44
N GLU A 502 -34.00 -20.45 -27.64
CA GLU A 502 -34.81 -19.94 -26.54
C GLU A 502 -34.29 -18.61 -26.03
N TYR A 503 -35.11 -17.88 -25.29
CA TYR A 503 -34.72 -16.76 -24.43
C TYR A 503 -34.89 -17.15 -22.97
N LYS A 504 -33.91 -16.83 -22.11
CA LYS A 504 -33.95 -17.11 -20.68
C LYS A 504 -33.78 -15.86 -19.86
N ILE A 505 -34.44 -15.85 -18.70
CA ILE A 505 -34.18 -14.83 -17.67
C ILE A 505 -33.09 -15.34 -16.73
N LYS A 506 -32.05 -14.56 -16.57
CA LYS A 506 -30.98 -14.78 -15.58
C LYS A 506 -31.16 -13.83 -14.43
N ASP A 507 -31.59 -14.36 -13.30
CA ASP A 507 -31.72 -13.59 -12.06
C ASP A 507 -30.36 -13.12 -11.57
N GLY A 508 -30.29 -11.86 -11.17
CA GLY A 508 -29.11 -11.24 -10.56
C GLY A 508 -29.54 -10.37 -9.38
N THR A 509 -28.59 -10.08 -8.51
CA THR A 509 -28.79 -9.15 -7.39
C THR A 509 -27.52 -8.36 -7.19
N THR A 510 -27.65 -7.07 -6.95
CA THR A 510 -26.51 -6.24 -6.60
C THR A 510 -25.92 -6.70 -5.26
N SER A 511 -24.61 -6.52 -5.08
CA SER A 511 -23.94 -6.90 -3.84
C SER A 511 -23.30 -5.69 -3.18
N ALA A 512 -23.29 -5.68 -1.85
CA ALA A 512 -22.58 -4.68 -1.07
C ALA A 512 -21.08 -4.66 -1.42
N PRO A 513 -20.40 -3.52 -1.24
CA PRO A 513 -18.96 -3.46 -1.40
C PRO A 513 -18.27 -4.42 -0.42
N LYS A 514 -17.17 -5.02 -0.85
CA LYS A 514 -16.43 -5.96 0.00
C LYS A 514 -15.73 -5.22 1.14
N ARG A 515 -15.70 -5.82 2.33
CA ARG A 515 -14.87 -5.36 3.43
C ARG A 515 -13.40 -5.34 3.01
N TYR A 516 -12.63 -4.45 3.60
CA TYR A 516 -11.18 -4.48 3.44
C TYR A 516 -10.62 -5.76 4.08
N ASN A 517 -9.66 -6.40 3.41
CA ASN A 517 -8.67 -7.22 4.09
C ASN A 517 -7.42 -6.37 4.36
N SER A 518 -6.51 -6.87 5.20
CA SER A 518 -5.32 -6.11 5.61
C SER A 518 -4.49 -5.63 4.42
N GLY A 519 -4.30 -6.46 3.39
CA GLY A 519 -3.56 -6.09 2.18
C GLY A 519 -4.30 -5.07 1.31
N SER A 520 -5.61 -5.24 1.09
CA SER A 520 -6.40 -4.26 0.32
C SER A 520 -6.55 -2.92 1.04
N LEU A 521 -6.49 -2.91 2.38
CA LEU A 521 -6.46 -1.69 3.16
C LEU A 521 -5.17 -0.91 2.93
N ILE A 522 -4.01 -1.59 2.92
CA ILE A 522 -2.72 -0.96 2.60
C ILE A 522 -2.75 -0.33 1.19
N LEU A 523 -3.29 -1.05 0.20
CA LEU A 523 -3.45 -0.48 -1.16
C LEU A 523 -4.43 0.70 -1.19
N ALA A 524 -5.50 0.66 -0.39
CA ALA A 524 -6.42 1.79 -0.28
C ALA A 524 -5.75 3.01 0.37
N MET A 525 -4.86 2.81 1.34
CA MET A 525 -4.04 3.88 1.91
C MET A 525 -3.07 4.46 0.87
N GLU A 526 -2.38 3.62 0.12
CA GLU A 526 -1.47 4.06 -0.96
C GLU A 526 -2.21 4.82 -2.07
N ASN A 527 -3.41 4.38 -2.42
CA ASN A 527 -4.23 4.98 -3.47
C ASN A 527 -5.30 5.94 -2.93
N ALA A 528 -5.15 6.44 -1.72
CA ALA A 528 -6.15 7.31 -1.09
C ALA A 528 -6.41 8.61 -1.86
N GLY A 529 -5.51 9.03 -2.73
CA GLY A 529 -5.73 10.13 -3.67
C GLY A 529 -6.98 9.95 -4.54
N GLN A 530 -7.36 8.70 -4.87
CA GLN A 530 -8.58 8.42 -5.64
C GLN A 530 -9.87 8.77 -4.87
N LEU A 531 -9.80 8.95 -3.56
CA LEU A 531 -10.92 9.36 -2.71
C LEU A 531 -11.06 10.89 -2.59
N ILE A 532 -10.17 11.63 -3.21
CA ILE A 532 -10.11 13.10 -3.16
C ILE A 532 -10.79 13.65 -4.39
N GLU A 533 -11.79 14.51 -4.18
CA GLU A 533 -12.56 15.14 -5.27
C GLU A 533 -11.78 16.25 -5.98
N ASP A 534 -10.92 16.96 -5.25
CA ASP A 534 -10.04 18.00 -5.77
C ASP A 534 -8.95 17.41 -6.67
N GLU A 535 -8.96 17.79 -7.96
CA GLU A 535 -8.02 17.27 -8.96
C GLU A 535 -6.57 17.66 -8.67
N ASP A 536 -6.32 18.88 -8.21
CA ASP A 536 -4.97 19.37 -7.92
C ASP A 536 -4.36 18.63 -6.72
N LEU A 537 -5.15 18.44 -5.65
CA LEU A 537 -4.74 17.62 -4.50
C LEU A 537 -4.62 16.14 -4.89
N ARG A 538 -5.45 15.64 -5.79
CA ARG A 538 -5.37 14.26 -6.28
C ARG A 538 -4.09 13.99 -7.06
N GLU A 539 -3.72 14.87 -7.99
CA GLU A 539 -2.48 14.78 -8.76
C GLU A 539 -1.24 14.83 -7.85
N GLN A 540 -1.29 15.66 -6.82
CA GLN A 540 -0.19 15.87 -5.88
C GLN A 540 0.07 14.68 -4.94
N ILE A 541 -0.98 13.89 -4.65
CA ILE A 541 -0.88 12.67 -3.82
C ILE A 541 -0.73 11.43 -4.68
N LYS A 542 -0.80 11.57 -5.98
CA LYS A 542 -0.61 10.47 -6.90
C LYS A 542 0.78 9.85 -6.69
N GLY A 543 0.82 8.77 -5.91
CA GLY A 543 2.04 8.05 -5.55
C GLY A 543 2.46 8.11 -4.08
N SER A 544 1.98 9.07 -3.27
CA SER A 544 2.32 9.13 -1.84
C SER A 544 1.25 8.50 -0.93
N GLY A 545 -0.03 8.67 -1.24
CA GLY A 545 -1.14 8.15 -0.43
C GLY A 545 -1.17 8.71 0.99
N ILE A 546 -1.81 7.99 1.91
CA ILE A 546 -1.81 8.27 3.36
C ILE A 546 -0.87 7.32 4.09
N GLY A 547 0.01 7.87 4.90
CA GLY A 547 1.13 7.15 5.49
C GLY A 547 2.18 6.77 4.44
N THR A 548 3.39 6.44 4.89
CA THR A 548 4.48 5.97 4.01
C THR A 548 4.54 4.46 4.01
N SER A 549 5.28 3.89 3.06
CA SER A 549 5.64 2.46 3.05
C SER A 549 6.17 1.96 4.41
N ALA A 550 6.93 2.80 5.11
CA ALA A 550 7.47 2.46 6.44
C ALA A 550 6.40 2.39 7.54
N THR A 551 5.34 3.20 7.49
CA THR A 551 4.42 3.42 8.61
C THR A 551 3.04 2.76 8.45
N ARG A 552 2.59 2.44 7.23
CA ARG A 552 1.24 1.90 6.98
C ARG A 552 0.93 0.64 7.81
N ALA A 553 1.88 -0.30 7.86
CA ALA A 553 1.70 -1.54 8.62
C ALA A 553 1.55 -1.30 10.13
N GLU A 554 2.36 -0.39 10.70
CA GLU A 554 2.32 -0.03 12.12
C GLU A 554 1.02 0.69 12.48
N ILE A 555 0.48 1.53 11.59
CA ILE A 555 -0.82 2.18 11.77
C ILE A 555 -1.94 1.15 11.91
N VAL A 556 -1.98 0.14 11.04
CA VAL A 556 -2.97 -0.94 11.13
C VAL A 556 -2.81 -1.70 12.45
N LYS A 557 -1.58 -2.00 12.85
CA LYS A 557 -1.27 -2.66 14.12
C LYS A 557 -1.71 -1.82 15.33
N LYS A 558 -1.48 -0.50 15.33
CA LYS A 558 -1.95 0.42 16.39
C LYS A 558 -3.48 0.44 16.49
N LEU A 559 -4.19 0.45 15.36
CA LEU A 559 -5.66 0.37 15.38
C LEU A 559 -6.17 -0.92 16.01
N VAL A 560 -5.49 -2.06 15.76
CA VAL A 560 -5.82 -3.35 16.39
C VAL A 560 -5.50 -3.31 17.90
N SER A 561 -4.33 -2.82 18.29
CA SER A 561 -3.90 -2.75 19.69
C SER A 561 -4.79 -1.83 20.53
N ASN A 562 -5.24 -0.71 19.97
CA ASN A 562 -6.21 0.20 20.58
C ASN A 562 -7.64 -0.38 20.61
N LYS A 563 -7.86 -1.57 20.05
CA LYS A 563 -9.18 -2.21 19.92
C LYS A 563 -10.19 -1.37 19.13
N TYR A 564 -9.72 -0.53 18.21
CA TYR A 564 -10.60 0.24 17.33
C TYR A 564 -11.07 -0.59 16.13
N ILE A 565 -10.24 -1.54 15.71
CA ILE A 565 -10.56 -2.51 14.67
C ILE A 565 -10.25 -3.94 15.14
N ALA A 566 -10.91 -4.90 14.52
CA ALA A 566 -10.63 -6.32 14.65
C ALA A 566 -10.06 -6.85 13.33
N LEU A 567 -8.98 -7.63 13.42
CA LEU A 567 -8.37 -8.33 12.30
C LEU A 567 -8.56 -9.84 12.45
N ASN A 568 -9.28 -10.45 11.53
CA ASN A 568 -9.42 -11.89 11.47
C ASN A 568 -8.15 -12.52 10.88
N LYS A 569 -7.38 -13.24 11.68
CA LYS A 569 -6.10 -13.83 11.26
C LYS A 569 -6.22 -14.84 10.11
N LYS A 570 -7.34 -15.58 10.02
CA LYS A 570 -7.53 -16.60 8.97
C LYS A 570 -7.92 -16.00 7.63
N THR A 571 -8.76 -14.98 7.63
CA THR A 571 -9.27 -14.35 6.40
C THR A 571 -8.58 -13.04 6.06
N GLN A 572 -7.85 -12.46 7.01
CA GLN A 572 -7.26 -11.13 6.97
C GLN A 572 -8.32 -10.00 6.82
N ILE A 573 -9.60 -10.30 7.04
CA ILE A 573 -10.67 -9.29 7.00
C ILE A 573 -10.55 -8.35 8.19
N VAL A 574 -10.68 -7.06 7.90
CA VAL A 574 -10.68 -5.97 8.87
C VAL A 574 -12.10 -5.46 9.05
N THR A 575 -12.53 -5.32 10.30
CA THR A 575 -13.82 -4.74 10.69
C THR A 575 -13.64 -3.72 11.80
N PRO A 576 -14.46 -2.67 11.88
CA PRO A 576 -14.44 -1.80 13.05
C PRO A 576 -14.99 -2.56 14.26
N THR A 577 -14.62 -2.12 15.45
CA THR A 577 -15.28 -2.49 16.70
C THR A 577 -16.30 -1.42 17.09
N LEU A 578 -17.16 -1.69 18.07
CA LEU A 578 -18.05 -0.66 18.62
C LEU A 578 -17.25 0.55 19.10
N THR A 579 -16.17 0.32 19.85
CA THR A 579 -15.27 1.38 20.31
C THR A 579 -14.73 2.19 19.14
N GLY A 580 -14.25 1.53 18.08
CA GLY A 580 -13.72 2.22 16.90
C GLY A 580 -14.75 3.09 16.20
N GLU A 581 -16.00 2.61 16.07
CA GLU A 581 -17.06 3.42 15.46
C GLU A 581 -17.50 4.58 16.36
N MET A 582 -17.53 4.39 17.67
CA MET A 582 -17.77 5.46 18.65
C MET A 582 -16.69 6.54 18.56
N ILE A 583 -15.41 6.16 18.44
CA ILE A 583 -14.30 7.11 18.21
C ILE A 583 -14.51 7.92 16.94
N VAL A 584 -14.92 7.27 15.84
CA VAL A 584 -15.24 8.00 14.57
C VAL A 584 -16.35 9.00 14.79
N ASN A 585 -17.41 8.67 15.57
CA ASN A 585 -18.49 9.60 15.88
C ASN A 585 -17.99 10.80 16.70
N VAL A 586 -17.14 10.56 17.71
CA VAL A 586 -16.52 11.62 18.52
C VAL A 586 -15.68 12.55 17.64
N VAL A 587 -14.82 11.99 16.79
CA VAL A 587 -13.96 12.78 15.89
C VAL A 587 -14.79 13.53 14.87
N SER A 588 -15.83 12.90 14.30
CA SER A 588 -16.73 13.54 13.32
C SER A 588 -17.42 14.78 13.89
N ALA A 589 -17.88 14.69 15.15
CA ALA A 589 -18.55 15.79 15.83
C ALA A 589 -17.59 16.91 16.27
N SER A 590 -16.28 16.64 16.39
CA SER A 590 -15.30 17.56 16.98
C SER A 590 -14.23 18.01 15.98
N ILE A 591 -13.38 17.12 15.48
CA ILE A 591 -12.28 17.41 14.54
C ILE A 591 -12.48 16.57 13.27
N GLY A 592 -13.64 16.67 12.63
CA GLY A 592 -14.04 15.85 11.49
C GLY A 592 -13.04 15.82 10.33
N SER A 593 -12.23 16.87 10.17
CA SER A 593 -11.16 16.92 9.17
C SER A 593 -10.12 15.80 9.29
N LEU A 594 -9.89 15.25 10.50
CA LEU A 594 -8.99 14.10 10.69
C LEU A 594 -9.48 12.81 10.04
N LEU A 595 -10.76 12.71 9.71
CA LEU A 595 -11.35 11.55 9.01
C LEU A 595 -11.18 11.66 7.49
N ASN A 596 -10.75 12.83 6.98
CA ASN A 596 -10.65 13.08 5.56
C ASN A 596 -9.21 12.84 5.06
N PRO A 597 -9.01 11.96 4.06
CA PRO A 597 -7.71 11.74 3.43
C PRO A 597 -7.10 13.02 2.82
N THR A 598 -7.92 13.98 2.40
CA THR A 598 -7.49 15.29 1.86
C THR A 598 -6.59 16.05 2.83
N LEU A 599 -6.96 16.08 4.13
CA LEU A 599 -6.16 16.75 5.14
C LEU A 599 -4.78 16.10 5.27
N THR A 600 -4.75 14.77 5.45
CA THR A 600 -3.50 14.01 5.60
C THR A 600 -2.59 14.24 4.40
N ALA A 601 -3.15 14.23 3.24
CA ALA A 601 -2.49 14.44 1.99
C ALA A 601 -1.92 15.85 1.82
N SER A 602 -2.67 16.87 2.21
CA SER A 602 -2.20 18.26 2.19
C SER A 602 -0.96 18.46 3.08
N TRP A 603 -0.93 17.84 4.25
CA TRP A 603 0.24 17.88 5.14
C TRP A 603 1.44 17.13 4.56
N GLU A 604 1.27 15.93 4.02
CA GLU A 604 2.37 15.19 3.35
C GLU A 604 2.95 15.98 2.16
N LYS A 605 2.10 16.70 1.42
CA LYS A 605 2.57 17.60 0.38
C LYS A 605 3.43 18.74 0.92
N GLY A 606 2.99 19.35 2.03
CA GLY A 606 3.80 20.37 2.71
C GLY A 606 5.19 19.86 3.08
N LEU A 607 5.28 18.62 3.59
CA LEU A 607 6.58 17.97 3.89
C LEU A 607 7.42 17.73 2.63
N THR A 608 6.79 17.44 1.49
CA THR A 608 7.51 17.31 0.22
C THR A 608 8.11 18.67 -0.19
N TYR A 609 7.36 19.73 -0.06
CA TYR A 609 7.85 21.08 -0.37
C TYR A 609 9.02 21.51 0.54
N VAL A 610 9.01 21.10 1.81
CA VAL A 610 10.15 21.34 2.70
C VAL A 610 11.37 20.53 2.24
N ALA A 611 11.18 19.26 1.89
CA ALA A 611 12.28 18.42 1.37
C ALA A 611 12.88 18.97 0.07
N GLU A 612 12.06 19.62 -0.76
CA GLU A 612 12.48 20.29 -2.00
C GLU A 612 13.04 21.71 -1.76
N GLY A 613 12.93 22.23 -0.54
CA GLY A 613 13.40 23.57 -0.18
C GLY A 613 12.51 24.73 -0.65
N SER A 614 11.28 24.44 -1.11
CA SER A 614 10.32 25.45 -1.58
C SER A 614 9.43 26.06 -0.47
N VAL A 615 9.41 25.43 0.71
CA VAL A 615 8.76 25.90 1.94
C VAL A 615 9.77 25.76 3.07
N THR A 616 9.86 26.78 3.94
CA THR A 616 10.78 26.73 5.09
C THR A 616 10.21 25.92 6.26
N GLU A 617 11.07 25.52 7.18
CA GLU A 617 10.66 24.83 8.41
C GLU A 617 9.75 25.73 9.26
N GLU A 618 10.08 27.02 9.36
CA GLU A 618 9.33 28.02 10.12
C GLU A 618 7.93 28.22 9.57
N GLU A 619 7.79 28.36 8.25
CA GLU A 619 6.47 28.50 7.59
C GLU A 619 5.58 27.28 7.82
N TYR A 620 6.17 26.09 7.78
CA TYR A 620 5.44 24.87 8.05
C TYR A 620 4.98 24.78 9.51
N MET A 621 5.88 25.08 10.47
CA MET A 621 5.56 25.09 11.90
C MET A 621 4.47 26.10 12.24
N GLN A 622 4.52 27.33 11.72
CA GLN A 622 3.47 28.34 11.95
C GLN A 622 2.09 27.86 11.51
N LYS A 623 1.99 27.18 10.36
CA LYS A 623 0.73 26.58 9.89
C LYS A 623 0.25 25.47 10.82
N LEU A 624 1.18 24.62 11.29
CA LEU A 624 0.89 23.51 12.20
C LEU A 624 0.38 24.03 13.56
N ASP A 625 1.06 24.99 14.17
CA ASP A 625 0.71 25.56 15.45
C ASP A 625 -0.66 26.24 15.40
N LYS A 626 -0.93 27.01 14.36
CA LYS A 626 -2.24 27.61 14.13
C LYS A 626 -3.34 26.58 14.00
N PHE A 627 -3.09 25.51 13.24
CA PHE A 627 -4.06 24.43 13.05
C PHE A 627 -4.36 23.69 14.35
N VAL A 628 -3.34 23.30 15.11
CA VAL A 628 -3.48 22.60 16.39
C VAL A 628 -4.22 23.47 17.39
N THR A 629 -3.84 24.73 17.53
CA THR A 629 -4.48 25.70 18.44
C THR A 629 -5.96 25.91 18.11
N GLN A 630 -6.28 26.18 16.85
CA GLN A 630 -7.67 26.41 16.44
C GLN A 630 -8.55 25.18 16.70
N LYS A 631 -8.09 23.98 16.28
CA LYS A 631 -8.88 22.75 16.45
C LYS A 631 -9.06 22.39 17.91
N THR A 632 -8.04 22.53 18.73
CA THR A 632 -8.11 22.27 20.17
C THR A 632 -9.10 23.21 20.86
N ASN A 633 -9.06 24.51 20.56
CA ASN A 633 -9.97 25.51 21.14
C ASN A 633 -11.44 25.26 20.74
N ILE A 634 -11.70 24.89 19.48
CA ILE A 634 -13.03 24.51 19.02
C ILE A 634 -13.58 23.33 19.86
N VAL A 635 -12.76 22.29 20.11
CA VAL A 635 -13.18 21.15 20.92
C VAL A 635 -13.44 21.54 22.38
N LYS A 636 -12.62 22.42 22.97
CA LYS A 636 -12.81 22.92 24.35
C LYS A 636 -14.17 23.63 24.49
N GLN A 637 -14.57 24.43 23.51
CA GLN A 637 -15.80 25.23 23.53
C GLN A 637 -17.06 24.38 23.31
N ASN A 638 -16.98 23.35 22.48
CA ASN A 638 -18.13 22.53 22.08
C ASN A 638 -18.47 21.46 23.11
N ASN A 639 -19.77 21.11 23.21
CA ASN A 639 -20.26 20.00 24.02
C ASN A 639 -21.28 19.16 23.26
N PHE A 640 -20.85 17.99 22.77
CA PHE A 640 -21.67 17.06 22.00
C PHE A 640 -22.01 15.77 22.76
N GLN A 641 -21.90 15.74 24.08
CA GLN A 641 -22.06 14.51 24.87
C GLN A 641 -23.42 13.85 24.67
N TYR A 642 -24.48 14.65 24.62
CA TYR A 642 -25.84 14.15 24.41
C TYR A 642 -26.03 13.54 23.02
N GLN A 643 -25.68 14.28 22.00
CA GLN A 643 -25.77 13.84 20.59
C GLN A 643 -24.92 12.58 20.35
N LEU A 644 -23.75 12.50 20.98
CA LEU A 644 -22.87 11.34 20.90
C LEU A 644 -23.53 10.11 21.52
N ARG A 645 -24.18 10.24 22.71
CA ARG A 645 -24.90 9.11 23.30
C ARG A 645 -26.00 8.57 22.39
N GLN A 646 -26.79 9.45 21.79
CA GLN A 646 -27.80 9.06 20.79
C GLN A 646 -27.17 8.33 19.61
N SER A 647 -26.04 8.83 19.09
CA SER A 647 -25.34 8.18 17.99
C SER A 647 -24.78 6.81 18.37
N PHE A 648 -24.35 6.63 19.63
CA PHE A 648 -23.88 5.33 20.14
C PHE A 648 -25.02 4.32 20.25
N ASP A 649 -26.21 4.75 20.69
CA ASP A 649 -27.41 3.90 20.74
C ASP A 649 -27.81 3.40 19.34
N GLN A 650 -27.65 4.23 18.30
CA GLN A 650 -27.92 3.86 16.91
C GLN A 650 -26.96 2.80 16.36
N ILE A 651 -25.69 2.82 16.77
CA ILE A 651 -24.68 1.91 16.23
C ILE A 651 -24.51 0.63 17.06
N ALA A 652 -24.77 0.67 18.37
CA ALA A 652 -24.53 -0.45 19.28
C ALA A 652 -25.21 -1.78 18.85
N PRO A 653 -26.44 -1.79 18.31
CA PRO A 653 -27.11 -3.03 17.90
C PRO A 653 -26.32 -3.83 16.84
N TYR A 654 -25.53 -3.16 16.00
CA TYR A 654 -24.73 -3.81 14.96
C TYR A 654 -23.54 -4.61 15.50
N TYR A 655 -23.15 -4.37 16.77
CA TYR A 655 -22.00 -5.01 17.42
C TYR A 655 -22.41 -6.04 18.48
N GLN A 656 -23.71 -6.18 18.74
CA GLN A 656 -24.21 -7.24 19.60
C GLN A 656 -24.06 -8.59 18.89
N LYS A 657 -23.56 -9.61 19.60
CA LYS A 657 -23.56 -10.97 19.07
C LYS A 657 -25.02 -11.36 18.80
N LYS A 658 -25.33 -11.71 17.56
CA LYS A 658 -26.59 -12.42 17.29
C LYS A 658 -26.58 -13.67 18.16
N LYS A 659 -27.53 -13.76 19.12
CA LYS A 659 -27.75 -14.97 19.91
C LYS A 659 -28.10 -16.14 19.04
#